data_b332428a24c89c59a102229c0e201c5c
#
_entry.id   b332428a24c89c59a102229c0e201c5c
#
_cell.length_a   1.000
_cell.length_b   1.000
_cell.length_c   1.000
_cell.angle_alpha   90.00
_cell.angle_beta   90.00
_cell.angle_gamma   90.00
#
_symmetry.space_group_name_H-M   'P 1'
#
loop_
_entity.id
_entity.type
_entity.pdbx_description
1 polymer ?
#
loop_
_entity_poly.entity_id
_entity_poly.type
_entity_poly.pdbx_seq_one_letter_code
_entity_poly.pdbx_strand_id
1 'polypeptide(L)'
;MEFKKTITMLLVGLAVPLAIAANREIKAVKPMAVSNGLEVVDGLSRLRVEFVRADIVRVQYQPDGQLTGNGTDVCVAHRKEKLPLTYSDDLWSVSSDSMTVCIDAATGAVSYYDLHHRLLLREHPRCPRSSEKVWQEKITYDETSRRTAHTANGDVAVMDVLRRDTIGSTFRYRTYFDWTATEALYGLGSHMENYMNLRGKKMYLCQHNLKAMVPVLNSTAGYGLLFDAGCAMVYNDVADSSYVEMEAARQIDYYFMKGTTMDAVVADYRWLTGQSPMMPRYLFGYTQSKERYCSSQELLDIVGEYRKRRIPLDMIVQDWNYWPAGQWGRMMMDSKYYPNKRMLADSLHAMNCRLMVSIWPNAQYCPQYDDFNRRGWILPGSSVYDAYRADARSLYWDYANREFFSNGFDAWWCDSSEPIDGDWNNPVHPGYGYDNHFERWQINTKALSDVLGAERSQTYSLYHAMGIYNHQRQTTDSKRVVNLTRSSYAGQQRYATITWNGDTYASWKTFAQMIPAGLNFMATGCPYWTIDVGAFFAGPDRWNRWFYKGEYPDGCNDPAYRELYTRMFQYATFLPMLRSHGTDTPREVWRFGKPGEPFYESIVNHIRLRYSLLPYIYSMAAKVSNEGYTMTRALAFDFAADSAVYDLKDEFMFGPA
;
A
#
# COMPACT_ATOMS: atom_id res chain seq x y z
N MET A 1 16.10 38.47 -41.83
CA MET A 1 15.60 39.45 -40.85
C MET A 1 14.97 38.67 -39.73
N GLU A 2 15.80 38.38 -38.71
CA GLU A 2 15.47 37.54 -37.55
C GLU A 2 14.70 38.40 -36.54
N PHE A 3 13.59 37.87 -36.04
CA PHE A 3 12.96 38.38 -34.81
C PHE A 3 13.13 37.35 -33.70
N LYS A 4 14.20 37.51 -32.90
CA LYS A 4 14.34 36.86 -31.58
C LYS A 4 13.34 37.54 -30.64
N LYS A 5 12.34 36.75 -30.18
CA LYS A 5 11.54 37.14 -29.01
C LYS A 5 12.18 36.52 -27.77
N THR A 6 12.89 37.33 -27.03
CA THR A 6 13.37 37.04 -25.69
C THR A 6 12.18 37.14 -24.74
N ILE A 7 11.74 35.99 -24.18
CA ILE A 7 10.79 35.97 -23.08
C ILE A 7 11.62 36.09 -21.81
N THR A 8 11.59 37.25 -21.20
CA THR A 8 12.13 37.47 -19.85
C THR A 8 11.14 36.88 -18.84
N MET A 9 11.49 35.76 -18.27
CA MET A 9 10.78 35.19 -17.13
C MET A 9 11.10 36.03 -15.89
N LEU A 10 10.14 36.83 -15.46
CA LEU A 10 10.19 37.50 -14.16
C LEU A 10 10.02 36.43 -13.07
N LEU A 11 11.11 36.00 -12.46
CA LEU A 11 11.10 35.31 -11.20
C LEU A 11 10.67 36.27 -10.09
N VAL A 12 9.37 36.32 -9.84
CA VAL A 12 8.86 36.90 -8.60
C VAL A 12 9.10 35.86 -7.51
N GLY A 13 10.26 35.95 -6.88
CA GLY A 13 10.53 35.28 -5.64
C GLY A 13 9.60 35.83 -4.56
N LEU A 14 8.43 35.25 -4.42
CA LEU A 14 7.64 35.36 -3.18
C LEU A 14 8.44 34.65 -2.10
N ALA A 15 9.29 35.38 -1.40
CA ALA A 15 9.71 35.06 -0.06
C ALA A 15 8.41 35.00 0.77
N VAL A 16 7.83 33.84 0.90
CA VAL A 16 6.84 33.56 1.94
C VAL A 16 7.61 33.76 3.24
N PRO A 17 7.29 34.80 4.05
CA PRO A 17 7.84 34.84 5.39
C PRO A 17 7.41 33.52 6.03
N LEU A 18 8.38 32.76 6.56
CA LEU A 18 8.09 31.76 7.57
C LEU A 18 7.39 32.54 8.70
N ALA A 19 6.08 32.61 8.62
CA ALA A 19 5.27 32.83 9.80
C ALA A 19 5.50 31.57 10.63
N ILE A 20 6.52 31.63 11.48
CA ILE A 20 6.59 30.83 12.69
C ILE A 20 5.23 31.10 13.33
N ALA A 21 4.28 30.17 13.11
CA ALA A 21 3.01 30.20 13.82
C ALA A 21 3.42 30.31 15.29
N ALA A 22 3.09 31.43 15.90
CA ALA A 22 3.49 31.72 17.27
C ALA A 22 3.11 30.49 18.08
N ASN A 23 4.12 29.80 18.60
CA ASN A 23 3.91 28.77 19.61
C ASN A 23 3.03 29.43 20.68
N ARG A 24 1.75 29.11 20.67
CA ARG A 24 0.91 29.42 21.81
C ARG A 24 1.45 28.51 22.88
N GLU A 25 2.27 29.07 23.79
CA GLU A 25 2.66 28.38 25.01
C GLU A 25 1.35 27.83 25.58
N ILE A 26 1.27 26.50 25.71
CA ILE A 26 0.20 25.88 26.46
C ILE A 26 0.42 26.46 27.86
N LYS A 27 -0.41 27.43 28.27
CA LYS A 27 -0.40 27.90 29.66
C LYS A 27 -0.58 26.66 30.52
N ALA A 28 0.27 26.43 31.48
CA ALA A 28 0.35 25.23 32.30
C ALA A 28 -1.03 24.83 32.85
N VAL A 29 -1.84 24.19 32.03
CA VAL A 29 -3.16 23.67 32.41
C VAL A 29 -2.93 22.23 32.80
N LYS A 30 -3.05 21.96 34.08
CA LYS A 30 -2.83 20.64 34.66
C LYS A 30 -3.69 19.58 33.95
N PRO A 31 -3.11 18.44 33.51
CA PRO A 31 -3.87 17.36 32.91
C PRO A 31 -4.93 16.82 33.88
N MET A 32 -6.03 16.38 33.31
CA MET A 32 -7.06 15.63 34.01
C MET A 32 -6.90 14.14 33.74
N ALA A 33 -7.03 13.32 34.77
CA ALA A 33 -7.13 11.88 34.59
C ALA A 33 -8.45 11.53 33.87
N VAL A 34 -8.34 10.75 32.81
CA VAL A 34 -9.48 10.13 32.10
C VAL A 34 -9.43 8.62 32.28
N SER A 35 -10.40 7.88 31.74
CA SER A 35 -10.59 6.45 32.04
C SER A 35 -9.29 5.63 31.93
N ASN A 36 -8.52 5.82 30.86
CA ASN A 36 -7.28 5.07 30.62
C ASN A 36 -6.10 6.00 30.26
N GLY A 37 -6.05 7.23 30.81
CA GLY A 37 -4.98 8.15 30.44
C GLY A 37 -5.16 9.55 30.95
N LEU A 38 -4.63 10.52 30.22
CA LEU A 38 -4.61 11.94 30.56
C LEU A 38 -5.21 12.78 29.44
N GLU A 39 -5.91 13.84 29.80
CA GLU A 39 -6.41 14.85 28.87
C GLU A 39 -5.98 16.25 29.33
N VAL A 40 -5.41 17.04 28.41
CA VAL A 40 -5.08 18.46 28.60
C VAL A 40 -6.03 19.28 27.74
N VAL A 41 -6.68 20.27 28.36
CA VAL A 41 -7.57 21.23 27.68
C VAL A 41 -7.02 22.62 27.89
N ASP A 42 -6.60 23.29 26.82
CA ASP A 42 -6.18 24.68 26.83
C ASP A 42 -7.02 25.51 25.86
N GLY A 43 -7.98 26.24 26.39
CA GLY A 43 -8.97 26.95 25.61
C GLY A 43 -9.80 26.01 24.74
N LEU A 44 -9.63 26.10 23.41
CA LEU A 44 -10.29 25.19 22.45
C LEU A 44 -9.39 23.98 22.10
N SER A 45 -8.11 24.04 22.43
CA SER A 45 -7.15 22.96 22.12
C SER A 45 -7.33 21.79 23.07
N ARG A 46 -7.23 20.57 22.54
CA ARG A 46 -7.32 19.31 23.28
C ARG A 46 -6.20 18.37 22.90
N LEU A 47 -5.50 17.86 23.92
CA LEU A 47 -4.56 16.76 23.80
C LEU A 47 -5.05 15.61 24.68
N ARG A 48 -5.25 14.43 24.12
CA ARG A 48 -5.55 13.20 24.87
C ARG A 48 -4.49 12.16 24.63
N VAL A 49 -4.00 11.58 25.70
CA VAL A 49 -3.06 10.47 25.72
C VAL A 49 -3.72 9.31 26.45
N GLU A 50 -4.04 8.23 25.74
CA GLU A 50 -4.85 7.14 26.26
C GLU A 50 -4.18 5.78 26.00
N PHE A 51 -4.08 4.96 27.04
CA PHE A 51 -3.69 3.56 26.88
C PHE A 51 -4.83 2.75 26.28
N VAL A 52 -4.61 2.17 25.11
CA VAL A 52 -5.54 1.23 24.47
C VAL A 52 -5.28 -0.19 24.99
N ARG A 53 -4.03 -0.49 25.26
CA ARG A 53 -3.53 -1.70 25.93
C ARG A 53 -2.32 -1.25 26.80
N ALA A 54 -1.87 -2.08 27.73
CA ALA A 54 -0.76 -1.72 28.63
C ALA A 54 0.52 -1.24 27.90
N ASP A 55 0.73 -1.67 26.67
CA ASP A 55 1.88 -1.39 25.81
C ASP A 55 1.51 -0.62 24.53
N ILE A 56 0.26 -0.18 24.38
CA ILE A 56 -0.21 0.62 23.22
C ILE A 56 -0.87 1.90 23.73
N VAL A 57 -0.37 3.03 23.27
CA VAL A 57 -0.89 4.36 23.62
C VAL A 57 -1.38 5.08 22.36
N ARG A 58 -2.57 5.65 22.41
CA ARG A 58 -3.13 6.56 21.42
C ARG A 58 -2.91 8.00 21.84
N VAL A 59 -2.46 8.83 20.92
CA VAL A 59 -2.33 10.27 21.10
C VAL A 59 -3.23 10.98 20.10
N GLN A 60 -4.12 11.82 20.59
CA GLN A 60 -5.02 12.64 19.80
C GLN A 60 -4.81 14.11 20.14
N TYR A 61 -4.75 14.96 19.11
CA TYR A 61 -4.66 16.41 19.29
C TYR A 61 -5.54 17.15 18.30
N GLN A 62 -6.28 18.15 18.80
CA GLN A 62 -7.11 19.07 18.03
C GLN A 62 -6.89 20.51 18.54
N PRO A 63 -6.55 21.49 17.65
CA PRO A 63 -6.21 22.85 18.07
C PRO A 63 -7.43 23.75 18.37
N ASP A 64 -8.61 23.47 17.82
CA ASP A 64 -9.77 24.36 17.90
C ASP A 64 -11.12 23.66 18.07
N GLY A 65 -11.18 22.50 18.73
CA GLY A 65 -12.44 21.80 18.84
C GLY A 65 -12.43 20.53 19.67
N GLN A 66 -13.44 19.72 19.47
CA GLN A 66 -13.61 18.43 20.13
C GLN A 66 -12.82 17.36 19.38
N LEU A 67 -12.20 16.44 20.13
CA LEU A 67 -11.64 15.24 19.56
C LEU A 67 -12.77 14.42 18.92
N THR A 68 -12.54 13.99 17.68
CA THR A 68 -13.43 13.06 16.99
C THR A 68 -13.10 11.62 17.42
N GLY A 69 -14.03 10.69 17.20
CA GLY A 69 -13.82 9.27 17.45
C GLY A 69 -12.70 8.68 16.59
N ASN A 70 -12.91 7.51 15.99
CA ASN A 70 -11.92 6.93 15.05
C ASN A 70 -11.90 7.73 13.75
N GLY A 71 -10.71 8.08 13.28
CA GLY A 71 -10.51 8.81 12.02
C GLY A 71 -10.77 7.96 10.78
N THR A 72 -10.46 6.66 10.87
CA THR A 72 -10.56 5.69 9.77
C THR A 72 -11.03 4.33 10.30
N ASP A 73 -11.34 3.39 9.39
CA ASP A 73 -11.63 1.97 9.73
C ASP A 73 -10.34 1.13 9.87
N VAL A 74 -9.21 1.75 10.14
CA VAL A 74 -7.92 1.06 10.29
C VAL A 74 -7.90 0.24 11.57
N CYS A 75 -8.17 0.87 12.70
CA CYS A 75 -8.14 0.23 14.01
C CYS A 75 -9.47 -0.48 14.30
N VAL A 76 -9.38 -1.75 14.68
CA VAL A 76 -10.55 -2.61 14.99
C VAL A 76 -10.60 -3.04 16.46
N ALA A 77 -9.50 -2.87 17.19
CA ALA A 77 -9.42 -3.20 18.61
C ALA A 77 -10.02 -2.06 19.45
N HIS A 78 -11.17 -2.32 20.05
CA HIS A 78 -11.86 -1.38 20.93
C HIS A 78 -11.95 -1.98 22.32
N ARG A 79 -10.90 -1.84 23.14
CA ARG A 79 -11.01 -2.19 24.56
C ARG A 79 -11.70 -1.06 25.33
N LYS A 80 -12.81 -1.41 25.99
CA LYS A 80 -13.52 -0.55 26.95
C LYS A 80 -13.17 -0.86 28.41
N GLU A 81 -12.31 -1.84 28.64
CA GLU A 81 -11.91 -2.25 30.00
C GLU A 81 -11.01 -1.19 30.62
N LYS A 82 -11.27 -0.89 31.89
CA LYS A 82 -10.39 -0.01 32.69
C LYS A 82 -9.08 -0.72 32.94
N LEU A 83 -7.97 -0.11 32.51
CA LEU A 83 -6.63 -0.63 32.75
C LEU A 83 -6.15 -0.27 34.18
N PRO A 84 -5.32 -1.11 34.80
CA PRO A 84 -4.68 -0.81 36.07
C PRO A 84 -3.53 0.20 35.86
N LEU A 85 -3.87 1.49 35.83
CA LEU A 85 -2.91 2.57 35.61
C LEU A 85 -2.56 3.28 36.91
N THR A 86 -1.30 3.70 37.02
CA THR A 86 -0.80 4.55 38.10
C THR A 86 -0.55 5.96 37.58
N TYR A 87 -1.08 6.96 38.27
CA TYR A 87 -0.91 8.38 37.93
C TYR A 87 0.07 9.04 38.89
N SER A 88 0.85 9.98 38.40
CA SER A 88 1.66 10.82 39.26
C SER A 88 0.79 11.80 40.07
N ASP A 89 1.29 12.30 41.21
CA ASP A 89 0.58 13.23 42.08
C ASP A 89 0.21 14.55 41.37
N ASP A 90 1.08 15.01 40.47
CA ASP A 90 0.87 16.21 39.65
C ASP A 90 0.10 15.92 38.33
N LEU A 91 -0.18 14.66 38.03
CA LEU A 91 -0.88 14.18 36.85
C LEU A 91 -0.16 14.44 35.49
N TRP A 92 1.15 14.69 35.50
CA TRP A 92 1.92 14.85 34.26
C TRP A 92 2.48 13.53 33.71
N SER A 93 2.29 12.44 34.43
CA SER A 93 2.63 11.11 33.93
C SER A 93 1.58 10.06 34.31
N VAL A 94 1.52 9.02 33.50
CA VAL A 94 0.69 7.85 33.71
C VAL A 94 1.46 6.59 33.31
N SER A 95 1.40 5.56 34.16
CA SER A 95 2.13 4.30 33.98
C SER A 95 1.16 3.12 33.94
N SER A 96 1.44 2.20 33.04
CA SER A 96 0.92 0.82 33.04
C SER A 96 1.95 -0.13 33.66
N ASP A 97 1.68 -1.42 33.62
CA ASP A 97 2.65 -2.48 33.94
C ASP A 97 3.71 -2.71 32.83
N SER A 98 3.62 -1.99 31.73
CA SER A 98 4.54 -2.09 30.58
C SER A 98 5.41 -0.85 30.41
N MET A 99 4.87 0.35 30.57
CA MET A 99 5.58 1.59 30.27
C MET A 99 5.00 2.80 30.99
N THR A 100 5.77 3.90 31.01
CA THR A 100 5.36 5.21 31.51
C THR A 100 5.26 6.20 30.35
N VAL A 101 4.20 7.01 30.34
CA VAL A 101 4.01 8.13 29.41
C VAL A 101 4.00 9.42 30.21
N CYS A 102 4.79 10.39 29.74
CA CYS A 102 4.86 11.72 30.37
C CYS A 102 4.41 12.79 29.36
N ILE A 103 3.76 13.84 29.87
CA ILE A 103 3.41 15.04 29.11
C ILE A 103 4.25 16.19 29.71
N ASP A 104 4.99 16.89 28.85
CA ASP A 104 5.74 18.08 29.27
C ASP A 104 4.76 19.22 29.63
N ALA A 105 4.92 19.78 30.82
CA ALA A 105 4.00 20.77 31.37
C ALA A 105 4.01 22.12 30.64
N ALA A 106 5.13 22.47 29.97
CA ALA A 106 5.26 23.74 29.27
C ALA A 106 4.83 23.67 27.80
N THR A 107 4.97 22.50 27.17
CA THR A 107 4.80 22.36 25.71
C THR A 107 3.75 21.34 25.31
N GLY A 108 3.35 20.46 26.22
CA GLY A 108 2.48 19.33 25.94
C GLY A 108 3.16 18.19 25.17
N ALA A 109 4.48 18.21 25.01
CA ALA A 109 5.22 17.15 24.34
C ALA A 109 5.05 15.80 25.04
N VAL A 110 4.79 14.75 24.29
CA VAL A 110 4.59 13.39 24.82
C VAL A 110 5.91 12.63 24.75
N SER A 111 6.25 11.94 25.85
CA SER A 111 7.46 11.13 25.95
C SER A 111 7.12 9.74 26.49
N TYR A 112 7.79 8.71 25.98
CA TYR A 112 7.55 7.30 26.28
C TYR A 112 8.79 6.68 26.91
N TYR A 113 8.62 6.02 28.07
CA TYR A 113 9.70 5.39 28.82
C TYR A 113 9.35 3.92 29.08
N ASP A 114 10.38 3.06 29.12
CA ASP A 114 10.21 1.71 29.64
C ASP A 114 10.13 1.71 31.19
N LEU A 115 9.93 0.53 31.79
CA LEU A 115 9.85 0.39 33.25
C LEU A 115 11.18 0.66 33.98
N HIS A 116 12.29 0.78 33.26
CA HIS A 116 13.60 1.15 33.80
C HIS A 116 13.90 2.64 33.58
N HIS A 117 12.87 3.44 33.24
CA HIS A 117 12.99 4.87 32.95
C HIS A 117 13.92 5.20 31.78
N ARG A 118 14.19 4.25 30.87
CA ARG A 118 14.91 4.53 29.64
C ARG A 118 13.92 5.16 28.64
N LEU A 119 14.31 6.30 28.09
CA LEU A 119 13.53 6.95 27.01
C LEU A 119 13.50 6.05 25.76
N LEU A 120 12.30 5.76 25.27
CA LEU A 120 12.05 5.03 24.02
C LEU A 120 11.88 5.99 22.84
N LEU A 121 11.01 6.98 23.01
CA LEU A 121 10.73 8.02 22.03
C LEU A 121 10.19 9.25 22.74
N ARG A 122 10.40 10.43 22.18
CA ARG A 122 9.68 11.63 22.57
C ARG A 122 9.31 12.48 21.37
N GLU A 123 8.23 13.23 21.49
CA GLU A 123 7.97 14.36 20.63
C GLU A 123 9.00 15.47 20.93
N HIS A 124 9.27 16.33 19.93
CA HIS A 124 10.28 17.39 20.12
C HIS A 124 9.88 18.33 21.26
N PRO A 125 10.74 18.51 22.29
CA PRO A 125 10.33 19.11 23.57
C PRO A 125 9.91 20.58 23.49
N ARG A 126 10.40 21.34 22.49
CA ARG A 126 10.07 22.77 22.32
C ARG A 126 8.98 23.03 21.30
N CYS A 127 8.80 22.13 20.34
CA CYS A 127 7.78 22.26 19.27
C CYS A 127 7.26 20.85 18.91
N PRO A 128 6.40 20.27 19.77
CA PRO A 128 5.93 18.90 19.51
C PRO A 128 5.02 18.80 18.30
N ARG A 129 4.23 19.84 18.02
CA ARG A 129 3.20 19.82 16.96
C ARG A 129 3.02 21.20 16.35
N SER A 130 2.63 21.22 15.08
CA SER A 130 2.10 22.42 14.44
C SER A 130 0.84 22.09 13.65
N SER A 131 -0.02 23.09 13.49
CA SER A 131 -1.27 22.98 12.73
C SER A 131 -1.47 24.21 11.84
N GLU A 132 -1.90 23.97 10.61
CA GLU A 132 -2.24 25.01 9.64
C GLU A 132 -3.63 24.70 9.07
N LYS A 133 -4.53 25.70 9.09
CA LYS A 133 -5.88 25.53 8.57
C LYS A 133 -5.84 25.44 7.05
N VAL A 134 -6.44 24.40 6.48
CA VAL A 134 -6.56 24.19 5.04
C VAL A 134 -8.02 24.09 4.64
N TRP A 135 -8.36 24.59 3.43
CA TRP A 135 -9.73 24.60 2.95
C TRP A 135 -10.06 23.31 2.23
N GLN A 136 -11.25 22.82 2.46
CA GLN A 136 -11.80 21.66 1.75
C GLN A 136 -12.66 22.15 0.59
N GLU A 137 -12.44 21.57 -0.58
CA GLU A 137 -13.17 21.88 -1.80
C GLU A 137 -14.05 20.70 -2.23
N LYS A 138 -15.22 21.01 -2.73
CA LYS A 138 -16.06 20.10 -3.51
C LYS A 138 -15.91 20.45 -4.98
N ILE A 139 -15.52 19.49 -5.79
CA ILE A 139 -15.38 19.66 -7.23
C ILE A 139 -16.68 19.25 -7.91
N THR A 140 -17.18 20.11 -8.79
CA THR A 140 -18.26 19.80 -9.71
C THR A 140 -17.67 19.67 -11.10
N TYR A 141 -17.91 18.57 -11.76
CA TYR A 141 -17.42 18.28 -13.10
C TYR A 141 -18.48 18.58 -14.17
N ASP A 142 -18.04 18.97 -15.35
CA ASP A 142 -18.90 19.13 -16.52
C ASP A 142 -19.12 17.77 -17.20
N GLU A 143 -20.26 17.15 -16.95
CA GLU A 143 -20.63 15.86 -17.54
C GLU A 143 -20.67 15.90 -19.07
N THR A 144 -20.86 17.09 -19.68
CA THR A 144 -20.90 17.25 -21.14
C THR A 144 -19.51 17.18 -21.77
N SER A 145 -18.45 17.44 -20.96
CA SER A 145 -17.05 17.36 -21.39
C SER A 145 -16.47 15.95 -21.31
N ARG A 146 -17.28 14.96 -20.89
CA ARG A 146 -16.84 13.59 -20.69
C ARG A 146 -16.15 13.01 -21.91
N ARG A 147 -14.92 12.56 -21.73
CA ARG A 147 -14.11 11.89 -22.74
C ARG A 147 -13.36 10.72 -22.15
N THR A 148 -12.90 9.81 -22.99
CA THR A 148 -12.03 8.72 -22.59
C THR A 148 -10.57 9.13 -22.77
N ALA A 149 -9.77 8.97 -21.70
CA ALA A 149 -8.33 9.00 -21.79
C ALA A 149 -7.78 7.57 -21.77
N HIS A 150 -6.89 7.27 -22.72
CA HIS A 150 -6.19 5.98 -22.80
C HIS A 150 -4.90 6.08 -21.97
N THR A 151 -4.83 5.33 -20.88
CA THR A 151 -3.73 5.42 -19.92
C THR A 151 -3.13 4.05 -19.64
N ALA A 152 -2.05 3.98 -18.91
CA ALA A 152 -1.53 2.70 -18.44
C ALA A 152 -2.45 2.03 -17.40
N ASN A 153 -3.35 2.78 -16.78
CA ASN A 153 -4.47 2.25 -15.99
C ASN A 153 -5.70 1.95 -16.84
N GLY A 154 -5.52 1.79 -18.13
CA GLY A 154 -6.56 1.52 -19.09
C GLY A 154 -7.35 2.74 -19.51
N ASP A 155 -8.56 2.50 -20.00
CA ASP A 155 -9.48 3.55 -20.41
C ASP A 155 -10.16 4.15 -19.16
N VAL A 156 -9.94 5.44 -18.92
CA VAL A 156 -10.54 6.16 -17.80
C VAL A 156 -11.42 7.30 -18.32
N ALA A 157 -12.54 7.58 -17.62
CA ALA A 157 -13.31 8.78 -17.89
C ALA A 157 -12.60 10.00 -17.34
N VAL A 158 -12.53 11.03 -18.15
CA VAL A 158 -11.99 12.35 -17.76
C VAL A 158 -13.04 13.41 -18.10
N MET A 159 -13.24 14.34 -17.18
CA MET A 159 -14.17 15.46 -17.32
C MET A 159 -13.50 16.74 -16.91
N ASP A 160 -13.90 17.87 -17.51
CA ASP A 160 -13.39 19.17 -17.13
C ASP A 160 -14.02 19.63 -15.81
N VAL A 161 -13.29 20.40 -15.02
CA VAL A 161 -13.80 20.98 -13.78
C VAL A 161 -14.68 22.17 -14.13
N LEU A 162 -15.96 22.10 -13.77
CA LEU A 162 -16.93 23.16 -13.95
C LEU A 162 -16.82 24.20 -12.82
N ARG A 163 -16.68 23.74 -11.57
CA ARG A 163 -16.66 24.61 -10.40
C ARG A 163 -15.96 23.94 -9.21
N ARG A 164 -15.32 24.79 -8.38
CA ARG A 164 -14.75 24.45 -7.08
C ARG A 164 -15.46 25.26 -6.00
N ASP A 165 -16.10 24.59 -5.04
CA ASP A 165 -16.80 25.24 -3.93
C ASP A 165 -16.08 24.89 -2.62
N THR A 166 -15.74 25.91 -1.84
CA THR A 166 -15.27 25.69 -0.46
C THR A 166 -16.43 25.17 0.39
N ILE A 167 -16.29 23.96 0.95
CA ILE A 167 -17.31 23.30 1.75
C ILE A 167 -17.01 23.26 3.26
N GLY A 168 -15.80 23.64 3.65
CA GLY A 168 -15.34 23.60 5.02
C GLY A 168 -13.85 23.81 5.13
N SER A 169 -13.31 23.45 6.29
CA SER A 169 -11.87 23.45 6.54
C SER A 169 -11.47 22.25 7.40
N THR A 170 -10.22 21.89 7.27
CA THR A 170 -9.52 20.89 8.07
C THR A 170 -8.14 21.43 8.42
N PHE A 171 -7.22 20.60 8.87
CA PHE A 171 -5.89 21.04 9.22
C PHE A 171 -4.83 20.20 8.51
N ARG A 172 -3.74 20.85 8.10
CA ARG A 172 -2.44 20.24 7.90
C ARG A 172 -1.74 20.19 9.24
N TYR A 173 -1.22 19.03 9.62
CA TYR A 173 -0.50 18.84 10.88
C TYR A 173 0.92 18.39 10.65
N ARG A 174 1.83 18.81 11.51
CA ARG A 174 3.13 18.17 11.71
C ARG A 174 3.26 17.71 13.15
N THR A 175 3.73 16.48 13.33
CA THR A 175 4.16 15.96 14.64
C THR A 175 5.67 15.77 14.55
N TYR A 176 6.40 16.43 15.42
CA TYR A 176 7.86 16.43 15.45
C TYR A 176 8.36 15.42 16.47
N PHE A 177 9.37 14.64 16.10
CA PHE A 177 9.95 13.59 16.93
C PHE A 177 11.46 13.77 17.09
N ASP A 178 11.97 13.44 18.28
CA ASP A 178 13.40 13.29 18.54
C ASP A 178 13.73 11.79 18.53
N TRP A 179 14.19 11.29 17.38
CA TRP A 179 14.68 9.92 17.28
C TRP A 179 16.00 9.76 18.01
N THR A 180 16.28 8.57 18.55
CA THR A 180 17.61 8.28 19.12
C THR A 180 18.67 8.20 18.03
N ALA A 181 19.93 8.52 18.37
CA ALA A 181 21.01 8.54 17.37
C ALA A 181 21.38 7.16 16.81
N THR A 182 21.04 6.09 17.54
CA THR A 182 21.50 4.72 17.27
C THR A 182 20.43 3.81 16.68
N GLU A 183 19.21 4.29 16.51
CA GLU A 183 18.11 3.48 15.94
C GLU A 183 18.03 3.58 14.43
N ALA A 184 17.52 2.52 13.81
CA ALA A 184 17.06 2.50 12.43
C ALA A 184 15.53 2.44 12.38
N LEU A 185 14.95 3.05 11.35
CA LEU A 185 13.51 3.09 11.10
C LEU A 185 13.20 2.41 9.78
N TYR A 186 12.12 1.63 9.78
CA TYR A 186 11.62 0.89 8.62
C TYR A 186 10.12 1.09 8.47
N GLY A 187 9.58 0.84 7.27
CA GLY A 187 8.14 0.89 7.05
C GLY A 187 7.68 1.92 6.02
N LEU A 188 6.57 2.59 6.31
CA LEU A 188 5.87 3.58 5.48
C LEU A 188 5.30 3.03 4.17
N GLY A 189 5.42 1.73 3.92
CA GLY A 189 4.91 1.05 2.74
C GLY A 189 5.96 0.69 1.70
N SER A 190 5.54 0.57 0.43
CA SER A 190 6.40 0.26 -0.70
C SER A 190 6.79 1.51 -1.45
N HIS A 191 8.10 1.75 -1.59
CA HIS A 191 8.64 2.96 -2.20
C HIS A 191 9.85 2.61 -3.08
N MET A 192 9.96 3.23 -4.23
CA MET A 192 11.04 2.97 -5.22
C MET A 192 12.24 3.92 -5.07
N GLU A 193 12.41 4.55 -3.89
CA GLU A 193 13.50 5.48 -3.57
C GLU A 193 14.83 4.78 -3.23
N ASN A 194 14.85 3.45 -3.18
CA ASN A 194 16.04 2.65 -2.82
C ASN A 194 16.55 2.92 -1.39
N TYR A 195 15.64 3.21 -0.44
CA TYR A 195 15.98 3.38 0.96
C TYR A 195 15.66 2.10 1.74
N MET A 196 16.60 1.62 2.55
CA MET A 196 16.35 0.54 3.52
C MET A 196 16.06 1.15 4.90
N ASN A 197 17.05 1.78 5.49
CA ASN A 197 16.88 2.57 6.70
C ASN A 197 16.34 3.97 6.36
N LEU A 198 15.25 4.36 6.99
CA LEU A 198 14.57 5.64 6.72
C LEU A 198 15.16 6.83 7.51
N ARG A 199 16.14 6.58 8.42
CA ARG A 199 16.83 7.66 9.13
C ARG A 199 17.62 8.54 8.17
N GLY A 200 17.51 9.85 8.35
CA GLY A 200 18.12 10.83 7.46
C GLY A 200 17.48 10.92 6.08
N LYS A 201 16.25 10.44 5.91
CA LYS A 201 15.54 10.44 4.61
C LYS A 201 14.31 11.33 4.66
N LYS A 202 13.84 11.70 3.46
CA LYS A 202 12.55 12.35 3.25
C LYS A 202 11.72 11.49 2.31
N MET A 203 10.47 11.21 2.69
CA MET A 203 9.55 10.37 1.94
C MET A 203 8.24 11.11 1.67
N TYR A 204 7.76 11.04 0.44
CA TYR A 204 6.48 11.60 0.01
C TYR A 204 5.48 10.45 -0.13
N LEU A 205 4.48 10.41 0.76
CA LEU A 205 3.59 9.26 0.96
C LEU A 205 2.23 9.53 0.34
N CYS A 206 1.91 8.80 -0.72
CA CYS A 206 0.59 8.72 -1.33
C CYS A 206 0.44 7.40 -2.10
N GLN A 207 -0.80 7.05 -2.44
CA GLN A 207 -1.08 5.93 -3.32
C GLN A 207 -0.91 6.37 -4.78
N HIS A 208 -0.15 5.63 -5.54
CA HIS A 208 -0.13 5.68 -7.00
C HIS A 208 0.50 4.41 -7.56
N ASN A 209 0.40 4.17 -8.86
CA ASN A 209 1.13 3.08 -9.48
C ASN A 209 2.65 3.20 -9.15
N LEU A 210 3.29 2.13 -8.69
CA LEU A 210 4.65 2.01 -8.14
C LEU A 210 4.80 2.36 -6.65
N LYS A 211 3.76 2.78 -5.95
CA LYS A 211 3.86 3.16 -4.54
C LYS A 211 2.61 2.76 -3.76
N ALA A 212 2.81 2.05 -2.67
CA ALA A 212 1.76 1.75 -1.71
C ALA A 212 2.11 2.40 -0.36
N MET A 213 1.31 3.37 0.06
CA MET A 213 1.48 4.07 1.32
C MET A 213 0.85 3.28 2.47
N VAL A 214 1.64 2.92 3.47
CA VAL A 214 1.16 2.34 4.73
C VAL A 214 1.80 3.13 5.88
N PRO A 215 1.07 4.00 6.58
CA PRO A 215 1.64 4.98 7.52
C PRO A 215 2.04 4.35 8.86
N VAL A 216 2.93 3.37 8.81
CA VAL A 216 3.46 2.62 9.96
C VAL A 216 4.98 2.66 9.94
N LEU A 217 5.58 3.06 11.06
CA LEU A 217 7.01 2.96 11.32
C LEU A 217 7.30 1.85 12.32
N ASN A 218 8.39 1.14 12.13
CA ASN A 218 8.92 0.12 13.01
C ASN A 218 10.40 0.42 13.30
N SER A 219 10.76 0.52 14.59
CA SER A 219 12.10 0.92 15.06
C SER A 219 12.86 -0.25 15.63
N THR A 220 14.17 -0.29 15.37
CA THR A 220 15.12 -1.20 16.06
C THR A 220 15.21 -0.93 17.57
N ALA A 221 14.73 0.21 18.05
CA ALA A 221 14.62 0.50 19.48
C ALA A 221 13.46 -0.25 20.18
N GLY A 222 12.69 -1.05 19.44
CA GLY A 222 11.63 -1.90 19.96
C GLY A 222 10.30 -1.17 20.17
N TYR A 223 10.00 -0.20 19.34
CA TYR A 223 8.69 0.47 19.27
C TYR A 223 8.24 0.69 17.83
N GLY A 224 6.95 0.97 17.65
CA GLY A 224 6.37 1.38 16.37
C GLY A 224 5.40 2.52 16.51
N LEU A 225 5.15 3.19 15.37
CA LEU A 225 4.13 4.24 15.25
C LEU A 225 3.15 3.88 14.12
N LEU A 226 1.86 4.08 14.37
CA LEU A 226 0.82 4.08 13.35
C LEU A 226 0.17 5.45 13.32
N PHE A 227 0.16 6.12 12.17
CA PHE A 227 -0.56 7.39 11.95
C PHE A 227 -1.94 7.09 11.35
N ASP A 228 -3.01 7.27 12.14
CA ASP A 228 -4.39 6.96 11.72
C ASP A 228 -5.07 8.17 11.09
N ALA A 229 -4.64 8.51 9.88
CA ALA A 229 -5.24 9.56 9.07
C ALA A 229 -5.24 9.16 7.59
N GLY A 230 -6.38 9.29 6.93
CA GLY A 230 -6.61 8.82 5.55
C GLY A 230 -6.04 9.72 4.44
N CYS A 231 -5.28 10.77 4.77
CA CYS A 231 -4.72 11.73 3.84
C CYS A 231 -3.31 11.35 3.38
N ALA A 232 -2.81 12.03 2.36
CA ALA A 232 -1.40 11.99 1.98
C ALA A 232 -0.50 12.55 3.11
N MET A 233 0.74 12.06 3.19
CA MET A 233 1.68 12.41 4.25
C MET A 233 3.07 12.72 3.69
N VAL A 234 3.89 13.37 4.52
CA VAL A 234 5.33 13.51 4.30
C VAL A 234 6.05 13.06 5.58
N TYR A 235 6.94 12.11 5.45
CA TYR A 235 7.94 11.78 6.46
C TYR A 235 9.21 12.57 6.16
N ASN A 236 9.75 13.26 7.15
CA ASN A 236 10.99 14.01 7.02
C ASN A 236 11.91 13.73 8.21
N ASP A 237 13.13 13.29 7.92
CA ASP A 237 14.22 13.13 8.91
C ASP A 237 15.53 13.70 8.34
N VAL A 238 15.44 14.79 7.57
CA VAL A 238 16.61 15.47 7.02
C VAL A 238 16.87 16.80 7.74
N ALA A 239 18.12 17.21 7.79
CA ALA A 239 18.58 18.39 8.53
C ALA A 239 18.19 18.34 10.03
N ASP A 240 17.90 19.49 10.64
CA ASP A 240 17.66 19.63 12.08
C ASP A 240 16.19 19.43 12.48
N SER A 241 15.37 18.77 11.63
CA SER A 241 13.94 18.68 11.83
C SER A 241 13.37 17.33 11.39
N SER A 242 12.93 16.53 12.34
CA SER A 242 12.26 15.25 12.10
C SER A 242 10.77 15.36 12.38
N TYR A 243 9.93 15.09 11.37
CA TYR A 243 8.48 15.17 11.53
C TYR A 243 7.73 14.23 10.59
N VAL A 244 6.48 13.93 10.95
CA VAL A 244 5.48 13.39 10.05
C VAL A 244 4.41 14.46 9.82
N GLU A 245 4.18 14.80 8.56
CA GLU A 245 3.15 15.74 8.13
C GLU A 245 1.94 15.00 7.58
N MET A 246 0.75 15.38 8.02
CA MET A 246 -0.54 14.96 7.49
C MET A 246 -1.13 16.13 6.70
N GLU A 247 -1.38 15.95 5.39
CA GLU A 247 -1.83 17.04 4.51
C GLU A 247 -3.21 17.59 4.82
N ALA A 248 -4.12 16.72 5.29
CA ALA A 248 -5.48 17.11 5.62
C ALA A 248 -6.10 16.13 6.60
N ALA A 249 -6.24 16.52 7.86
CA ALA A 249 -6.86 15.69 8.88
C ALA A 249 -7.66 16.55 9.88
N ARG A 250 -8.69 15.96 10.48
CA ARG A 250 -9.50 16.66 11.51
C ARG A 250 -8.75 16.81 12.81
N GLN A 251 -7.84 15.87 13.11
CA GLN A 251 -7.02 15.83 14.32
C GLN A 251 -5.72 15.10 14.00
N ILE A 252 -4.69 15.31 14.82
CA ILE A 252 -3.60 14.36 14.94
C ILE A 252 -4.18 13.12 15.62
N ASP A 253 -3.88 11.93 15.09
CA ASP A 253 -4.24 10.65 15.67
C ASP A 253 -3.15 9.64 15.35
N TYR A 254 -2.37 9.27 16.37
CA TYR A 254 -1.35 8.26 16.18
C TYR A 254 -1.28 7.30 17.38
N TYR A 255 -0.78 6.11 17.12
CA TYR A 255 -0.57 5.07 18.12
C TYR A 255 0.92 4.82 18.28
N PHE A 256 1.38 4.84 19.54
CA PHE A 256 2.68 4.33 19.93
C PHE A 256 2.51 2.89 20.43
N MET A 257 3.25 1.95 19.85
CA MET A 257 3.22 0.52 20.17
C MET A 257 4.59 0.14 20.76
N LYS A 258 4.62 -0.31 22.00
CA LYS A 258 5.85 -0.75 22.66
C LYS A 258 6.03 -2.25 22.49
N GLY A 259 6.84 -2.65 21.52
CA GLY A 259 7.35 -4.01 21.43
C GLY A 259 8.62 -4.19 22.27
N THR A 260 9.13 -5.40 22.33
CA THR A 260 10.49 -5.70 22.80
C THR A 260 11.41 -6.00 21.62
N THR A 261 10.82 -6.32 20.49
CA THR A 261 11.46 -6.61 19.21
C THR A 261 10.61 -6.01 18.08
N MET A 262 11.16 -5.91 16.88
CA MET A 262 10.41 -5.49 15.70
C MET A 262 9.23 -6.45 15.36
N ASP A 263 9.36 -7.74 15.63
CA ASP A 263 8.25 -8.71 15.49
C ASP A 263 7.12 -8.43 16.50
N ALA A 264 7.46 -8.08 17.74
CA ALA A 264 6.46 -7.71 18.75
C ALA A 264 5.69 -6.45 18.34
N VAL A 265 6.36 -5.45 17.76
CA VAL A 265 5.70 -4.27 17.17
C VAL A 265 4.71 -4.66 16.06
N VAL A 266 5.08 -5.58 15.18
CA VAL A 266 4.16 -6.09 14.14
C VAL A 266 2.98 -6.83 14.75
N ALA A 267 3.19 -7.62 15.80
CA ALA A 267 2.10 -8.29 16.52
C ALA A 267 1.14 -7.29 17.18
N ASP A 268 1.68 -6.22 17.78
CA ASP A 268 0.90 -5.12 18.37
C ASP A 268 0.08 -4.37 17.31
N TYR A 269 0.71 -4.05 16.20
CA TYR A 269 0.01 -3.45 15.05
C TYR A 269 -1.15 -4.32 14.58
N ARG A 270 -0.95 -5.63 14.43
CA ARG A 270 -2.01 -6.55 14.00
C ARG A 270 -3.07 -6.78 15.06
N TRP A 271 -2.71 -6.73 16.34
CA TRP A 271 -3.72 -6.71 17.38
C TRP A 271 -4.62 -5.48 17.27
N LEU A 272 -4.03 -4.31 17.00
CA LEU A 272 -4.75 -3.04 16.85
C LEU A 272 -5.60 -3.00 15.58
N THR A 273 -5.08 -3.50 14.46
CA THR A 273 -5.66 -3.31 13.12
C THR A 273 -6.27 -4.58 12.51
N GLY A 274 -6.19 -5.69 13.20
CA GLY A 274 -6.71 -6.99 12.75
C GLY A 274 -5.64 -7.90 12.14
N GLN A 275 -5.75 -9.20 12.46
CA GLN A 275 -4.82 -10.23 11.99
C GLN A 275 -4.96 -10.50 10.50
N SER A 276 -3.86 -10.90 9.86
CA SER A 276 -3.89 -11.43 8.50
C SER A 276 -4.43 -12.87 8.53
N PRO A 277 -5.46 -13.20 7.74
CA PRO A 277 -5.99 -14.56 7.72
C PRO A 277 -5.01 -15.54 7.09
N MET A 278 -5.11 -16.81 7.46
CA MET A 278 -4.31 -17.88 6.86
C MET A 278 -4.64 -18.04 5.38
N MET A 279 -3.65 -17.85 4.53
CA MET A 279 -3.78 -17.99 3.09
C MET A 279 -3.89 -19.45 2.64
N PRO A 280 -4.52 -19.76 1.50
CA PRO A 280 -4.55 -21.11 0.96
C PRO A 280 -3.15 -21.52 0.45
N ARG A 281 -2.84 -22.83 0.56
CA ARG A 281 -1.52 -23.35 0.20
C ARG A 281 -1.10 -23.04 -1.24
N TYR A 282 -2.02 -23.05 -2.20
CA TYR A 282 -1.72 -22.80 -3.62
C TYR A 282 -1.14 -21.41 -3.89
N LEU A 283 -1.38 -20.42 -3.02
CA LEU A 283 -0.76 -19.11 -3.13
C LEU A 283 0.78 -19.19 -3.04
N PHE A 284 1.28 -20.09 -2.22
CA PHE A 284 2.70 -20.22 -1.92
C PHE A 284 3.49 -21.06 -2.93
N GLY A 285 2.81 -21.69 -3.90
CA GLY A 285 3.44 -22.34 -5.05
C GLY A 285 3.87 -21.33 -6.10
N TYR A 286 3.98 -21.78 -7.35
CA TYR A 286 4.31 -20.92 -8.48
C TYR A 286 3.03 -20.44 -9.18
N THR A 287 2.99 -19.16 -9.52
CA THR A 287 1.91 -18.52 -10.27
C THR A 287 2.44 -18.03 -11.62
N GLN A 288 1.87 -18.53 -12.71
CA GLN A 288 2.15 -18.09 -14.07
C GLN A 288 1.16 -17.01 -14.50
N SER A 289 1.68 -15.90 -14.96
CA SER A 289 0.92 -14.79 -15.54
C SER A 289 1.71 -14.12 -16.65
N LYS A 290 1.00 -13.42 -17.50
CA LYS A 290 1.50 -12.39 -18.43
C LYS A 290 0.36 -11.42 -18.76
N GLU A 291 0.65 -10.27 -19.25
CA GLU A 291 -0.29 -9.43 -19.98
C GLU A 291 -0.23 -9.84 -21.47
N ARG A 292 -1.22 -10.57 -22.00
CA ARG A 292 -2.29 -11.34 -21.34
C ARG A 292 -2.55 -12.61 -22.14
N TYR A 293 -3.22 -13.58 -21.53
CA TYR A 293 -3.82 -14.72 -22.22
C TYR A 293 -5.17 -14.30 -22.79
N CYS A 294 -5.47 -14.67 -24.04
CA CYS A 294 -6.59 -14.11 -24.79
C CYS A 294 -7.77 -15.08 -24.97
N SER A 295 -7.68 -16.31 -24.47
CA SER A 295 -8.77 -17.29 -24.58
C SER A 295 -8.68 -18.41 -23.53
N SER A 296 -9.81 -19.11 -23.33
CA SER A 296 -9.84 -20.32 -22.52
C SER A 296 -8.84 -21.37 -23.01
N GLN A 297 -8.75 -21.54 -24.34
CA GLN A 297 -7.86 -22.56 -24.92
C GLN A 297 -6.38 -22.23 -24.64
N GLU A 298 -5.97 -20.96 -24.76
CA GLU A 298 -4.59 -20.56 -24.47
C GLU A 298 -4.22 -20.85 -23.00
N LEU A 299 -5.11 -20.53 -22.04
CA LEU A 299 -4.89 -20.84 -20.63
C LEU A 299 -4.71 -22.36 -20.40
N LEU A 300 -5.56 -23.18 -21.02
CA LEU A 300 -5.48 -24.65 -20.92
C LEU A 300 -4.19 -25.19 -21.53
N ASP A 301 -3.79 -24.67 -22.69
CA ASP A 301 -2.58 -25.09 -23.40
C ASP A 301 -1.32 -24.77 -22.60
N ILE A 302 -1.27 -23.59 -21.97
CA ILE A 302 -0.14 -23.19 -21.11
C ILE A 302 -0.03 -24.12 -19.90
N VAL A 303 -1.13 -24.38 -19.18
CA VAL A 303 -1.10 -25.30 -18.02
C VAL A 303 -0.77 -26.72 -18.48
N GLY A 304 -1.32 -27.16 -19.59
CA GLY A 304 -1.01 -28.46 -20.21
C GLY A 304 0.48 -28.59 -20.52
N GLU A 305 1.12 -27.56 -21.07
CA GLU A 305 2.55 -27.57 -21.38
C GLU A 305 3.43 -27.63 -20.09
N TYR A 306 3.05 -26.93 -19.00
CA TYR A 306 3.70 -27.08 -17.69
C TYR A 306 3.61 -28.53 -17.20
N ARG A 307 2.42 -29.17 -17.31
CA ARG A 307 2.22 -30.57 -16.91
C ARG A 307 3.05 -31.55 -17.74
N LYS A 308 3.04 -31.35 -19.08
CA LYS A 308 3.85 -32.15 -20.02
C LYS A 308 5.34 -32.08 -19.71
N ARG A 309 5.85 -30.91 -19.35
CA ARG A 309 7.26 -30.69 -18.94
C ARG A 309 7.54 -31.10 -17.51
N ARG A 310 6.55 -31.54 -16.74
CA ARG A 310 6.65 -31.88 -15.32
C ARG A 310 7.23 -30.71 -14.49
N ILE A 311 6.83 -29.48 -14.84
CA ILE A 311 7.15 -28.28 -14.08
C ILE A 311 5.95 -27.99 -13.18
N PRO A 312 6.15 -27.89 -11.84
CA PRO A 312 5.07 -27.55 -10.92
C PRO A 312 4.48 -26.16 -11.21
N LEU A 313 3.16 -26.05 -11.07
CA LEU A 313 2.40 -24.82 -11.21
C LEU A 313 1.11 -24.93 -10.40
N ASP A 314 0.83 -23.99 -9.51
CA ASP A 314 -0.36 -24.00 -8.67
C ASP A 314 -1.44 -23.04 -9.13
N MET A 315 -1.09 -21.95 -9.82
CA MET A 315 -2.06 -20.95 -10.26
C MET A 315 -1.69 -20.35 -11.62
N ILE A 316 -2.70 -20.08 -12.43
CA ILE A 316 -2.61 -19.28 -13.65
C ILE A 316 -3.52 -18.07 -13.54
N VAL A 317 -3.15 -16.98 -14.21
CA VAL A 317 -3.89 -15.70 -14.14
C VAL A 317 -4.53 -15.37 -15.47
N GLN A 318 -5.83 -15.06 -15.43
CA GLN A 318 -6.51 -14.33 -16.49
C GLN A 318 -6.42 -12.83 -16.18
N ASP A 319 -5.65 -12.15 -16.97
CA ASP A 319 -5.47 -10.70 -16.87
C ASP A 319 -6.59 -9.95 -17.63
N TRP A 320 -6.55 -8.62 -17.65
CA TRP A 320 -7.54 -7.70 -18.17
C TRP A 320 -7.95 -7.95 -19.64
N ASN A 321 -8.94 -7.19 -20.12
CA ASN A 321 -9.45 -7.20 -21.50
C ASN A 321 -10.00 -8.58 -21.97
N TYR A 322 -10.57 -9.34 -21.02
CA TYR A 322 -11.36 -10.55 -21.30
C TYR A 322 -12.84 -10.25 -21.63
N TRP A 323 -13.24 -9.00 -21.44
CA TRP A 323 -14.60 -8.50 -21.65
C TRP A 323 -14.92 -8.24 -23.12
N PRO A 324 -16.22 -8.11 -23.50
CA PRO A 324 -16.63 -7.74 -24.86
C PRO A 324 -16.02 -6.40 -25.30
N ALA A 325 -15.67 -6.33 -26.58
CA ALA A 325 -15.03 -5.15 -27.16
C ALA A 325 -15.80 -3.84 -26.86
N GLY A 326 -15.06 -2.80 -26.49
CA GLY A 326 -15.60 -1.48 -26.17
C GLY A 326 -16.26 -1.36 -24.78
N GLN A 327 -16.25 -2.41 -23.95
CA GLN A 327 -16.87 -2.43 -22.62
C GLN A 327 -15.79 -2.54 -21.53
N TRP A 328 -15.00 -1.51 -21.39
CA TRP A 328 -13.88 -1.47 -20.45
C TRP A 328 -14.28 -1.88 -19.03
N GLY A 329 -13.48 -2.76 -18.43
CA GLY A 329 -13.58 -3.15 -17.01
C GLY A 329 -14.84 -3.95 -16.65
N ARG A 330 -15.66 -4.31 -17.63
CA ARG A 330 -16.87 -5.10 -17.38
C ARG A 330 -16.53 -6.48 -16.82
N MET A 331 -17.11 -6.83 -15.69
CA MET A 331 -17.05 -8.19 -15.17
C MET A 331 -17.98 -9.11 -15.98
N MET A 332 -17.50 -9.46 -17.17
CA MET A 332 -18.13 -10.41 -18.07
C MET A 332 -17.09 -10.89 -19.07
N MET A 333 -16.89 -12.20 -19.17
CA MET A 333 -16.01 -12.76 -20.19
C MET A 333 -16.71 -12.78 -21.56
N ASP A 334 -15.99 -12.39 -22.61
CA ASP A 334 -16.48 -12.48 -23.98
C ASP A 334 -16.64 -13.96 -24.39
N SER A 335 -17.88 -14.36 -24.65
CA SER A 335 -18.21 -15.75 -24.98
C SER A 335 -17.55 -16.27 -26.27
N LYS A 336 -17.06 -15.37 -27.13
CA LYS A 336 -16.29 -15.74 -28.32
C LYS A 336 -14.97 -16.41 -27.97
N TYR A 337 -14.31 -15.94 -26.93
CA TYR A 337 -12.99 -16.41 -26.50
C TYR A 337 -13.07 -17.30 -25.26
N TYR A 338 -14.12 -17.12 -24.46
CA TYR A 338 -14.39 -17.85 -23.22
C TYR A 338 -15.80 -18.46 -23.24
N PRO A 339 -16.06 -19.45 -24.09
CA PRO A 339 -17.41 -19.94 -24.32
C PRO A 339 -18.04 -20.62 -23.12
N ASN A 340 -17.24 -21.22 -22.26
CA ASN A 340 -17.69 -21.87 -21.03
C ASN A 340 -16.68 -21.67 -19.90
N LYS A 341 -16.87 -20.62 -19.13
CA LYS A 341 -15.98 -20.26 -18.01
C LYS A 341 -15.99 -21.28 -16.87
N ARG A 342 -17.11 -21.95 -16.62
CA ARG A 342 -17.18 -23.03 -15.62
C ARG A 342 -16.33 -24.22 -16.06
N MET A 343 -16.45 -24.66 -17.30
CA MET A 343 -15.64 -25.74 -17.85
C MET A 343 -14.15 -25.38 -17.85
N LEU A 344 -13.79 -24.11 -18.13
CA LEU A 344 -12.42 -23.62 -18.01
C LEU A 344 -11.88 -23.85 -16.60
N ALA A 345 -12.60 -23.38 -15.58
CA ALA A 345 -12.19 -23.54 -14.18
C ALA A 345 -12.09 -25.02 -13.78
N ASP A 346 -13.10 -25.83 -14.13
CA ASP A 346 -13.11 -27.28 -13.81
C ASP A 346 -11.95 -28.03 -14.50
N SER A 347 -11.62 -27.65 -15.76
CA SER A 347 -10.50 -28.25 -16.49
C SER A 347 -9.14 -27.87 -15.89
N LEU A 348 -8.96 -26.63 -15.46
CA LEU A 348 -7.76 -26.19 -14.75
C LEU A 348 -7.64 -26.90 -13.39
N HIS A 349 -8.74 -27.03 -12.64
CA HIS A 349 -8.77 -27.77 -11.39
C HIS A 349 -8.45 -29.25 -11.57
N ALA A 350 -8.92 -29.88 -12.64
CA ALA A 350 -8.56 -31.27 -12.98
C ALA A 350 -7.04 -31.42 -13.24
N MET A 351 -6.40 -30.37 -13.71
CA MET A 351 -4.94 -30.29 -13.84
C MET A 351 -4.23 -29.80 -12.56
N ASN A 352 -4.93 -29.73 -11.42
CA ASN A 352 -4.40 -29.18 -10.14
C ASN A 352 -3.84 -27.74 -10.28
N CYS A 353 -4.51 -26.89 -11.06
CA CYS A 353 -4.16 -25.49 -11.24
C CYS A 353 -5.34 -24.59 -10.85
N ARG A 354 -5.10 -23.55 -10.07
CA ARG A 354 -6.11 -22.56 -9.67
C ARG A 354 -6.14 -21.40 -10.65
N LEU A 355 -7.28 -20.71 -10.71
CA LEU A 355 -7.50 -19.60 -11.63
C LEU A 355 -7.73 -18.30 -10.87
N MET A 356 -6.82 -17.34 -11.05
CA MET A 356 -6.97 -15.95 -10.62
C MET A 356 -7.50 -15.12 -11.77
N VAL A 357 -8.33 -14.11 -11.48
CA VAL A 357 -8.83 -13.16 -12.48
C VAL A 357 -8.58 -11.73 -12.04
N SER A 358 -8.15 -10.90 -13.00
CA SER A 358 -8.01 -9.46 -12.83
C SER A 358 -9.39 -8.80 -12.84
N ILE A 359 -9.68 -7.99 -11.82
CA ILE A 359 -10.89 -7.17 -11.70
C ILE A 359 -10.51 -5.73 -11.41
N TRP A 360 -11.28 -4.80 -11.97
CA TRP A 360 -10.98 -3.37 -11.94
C TRP A 360 -12.08 -2.59 -11.21
N PRO A 361 -11.76 -1.53 -10.46
CA PRO A 361 -12.78 -0.70 -9.81
C PRO A 361 -13.50 0.22 -10.79
N ASN A 362 -12.95 0.45 -11.98
CA ASN A 362 -13.55 1.27 -13.04
C ASN A 362 -14.16 0.39 -14.14
N ALA A 363 -15.34 0.80 -14.58
CA ALA A 363 -16.01 0.19 -15.72
C ALA A 363 -16.63 1.29 -16.59
N GLN A 364 -16.66 1.10 -17.92
CA GLN A 364 -17.19 2.10 -18.86
C GLN A 364 -17.95 1.43 -20.01
N TYR A 365 -18.93 2.15 -20.55
CA TYR A 365 -19.70 1.76 -21.72
C TYR A 365 -20.34 0.37 -21.60
N CYS A 366 -20.83 0.04 -20.42
CA CYS A 366 -21.42 -1.27 -20.14
C CYS A 366 -22.55 -1.18 -19.10
N PRO A 367 -23.46 -2.16 -19.07
CA PRO A 367 -24.57 -2.20 -18.13
C PRO A 367 -24.15 -2.16 -16.65
N GLN A 368 -22.97 -2.66 -16.33
CA GLN A 368 -22.41 -2.57 -14.98
C GLN A 368 -22.19 -1.10 -14.58
N TYR A 369 -21.53 -0.31 -15.42
CA TYR A 369 -21.34 1.12 -15.19
C TYR A 369 -22.68 1.86 -15.04
N ASP A 370 -23.62 1.59 -15.94
CA ASP A 370 -24.94 2.23 -15.94
C ASP A 370 -25.72 1.95 -14.65
N ASP A 371 -25.56 0.74 -14.09
CA ASP A 371 -26.23 0.36 -12.84
C ASP A 371 -25.68 1.12 -11.64
N PHE A 372 -24.34 1.26 -11.54
CA PHE A 372 -23.71 2.10 -10.51
C PHE A 372 -24.04 3.59 -10.69
N ASN A 373 -24.01 4.08 -11.93
CA ASN A 373 -24.25 5.50 -12.22
C ASN A 373 -25.68 5.93 -11.89
N ARG A 374 -26.69 5.12 -12.27
CA ARG A 374 -28.09 5.39 -11.92
C ARG A 374 -28.36 5.47 -10.43
N ARG A 375 -27.55 4.81 -9.63
CA ARG A 375 -27.64 4.81 -8.17
C ARG A 375 -26.84 5.96 -7.53
N GLY A 376 -26.08 6.73 -8.30
CA GLY A 376 -25.17 7.74 -7.80
C GLY A 376 -23.99 7.13 -7.03
N TRP A 377 -23.49 5.97 -7.45
CA TRP A 377 -22.44 5.22 -6.79
C TRP A 377 -21.13 5.20 -7.61
N ILE A 378 -20.98 6.13 -8.51
CA ILE A 378 -19.73 6.44 -9.22
C ILE A 378 -19.07 7.64 -8.55
N LEU A 379 -17.78 7.58 -8.36
CA LEU A 379 -16.98 8.70 -7.82
C LEU A 379 -17.01 9.89 -8.80
N PRO A 380 -17.11 11.13 -8.29
CA PRO A 380 -17.22 12.32 -9.12
C PRO A 380 -16.12 12.42 -10.18
N GLY A 381 -16.47 12.81 -11.40
CA GLY A 381 -15.51 13.04 -12.49
C GLY A 381 -14.76 11.79 -12.96
N SER A 382 -15.22 10.59 -12.63
CA SER A 382 -14.54 9.33 -12.93
C SER A 382 -15.48 8.23 -13.46
N SER A 383 -14.94 7.06 -13.71
CA SER A 383 -15.69 5.81 -14.00
C SER A 383 -15.52 4.75 -12.90
N VAL A 384 -15.02 5.15 -11.75
CA VAL A 384 -14.73 4.29 -10.62
C VAL A 384 -15.93 4.21 -9.68
N TYR A 385 -16.29 3.01 -9.23
CA TYR A 385 -17.36 2.89 -8.22
C TYR A 385 -16.92 3.39 -6.85
N ASP A 386 -17.87 3.91 -6.07
CA ASP A 386 -17.60 4.43 -4.71
C ASP A 386 -17.49 3.29 -3.69
N ALA A 387 -16.27 2.78 -3.48
CA ALA A 387 -16.01 1.70 -2.52
C ALA A 387 -16.24 2.10 -1.05
N TYR A 388 -16.37 3.38 -0.73
CA TYR A 388 -16.71 3.81 0.64
C TYR A 388 -18.15 3.46 1.00
N ARG A 389 -19.03 3.25 0.01
CA ARG A 389 -20.42 2.85 0.22
C ARG A 389 -20.56 1.33 0.35
N ALA A 390 -21.16 0.88 1.45
CA ALA A 390 -21.40 -0.55 1.67
C ALA A 390 -22.25 -1.19 0.56
N ASP A 391 -23.34 -0.51 0.15
CA ASP A 391 -24.21 -0.99 -0.92
C ASP A 391 -23.50 -1.11 -2.26
N ALA A 392 -22.58 -0.17 -2.58
CA ALA A 392 -21.81 -0.23 -3.79
C ALA A 392 -20.80 -1.40 -3.77
N ARG A 393 -20.16 -1.68 -2.61
CA ARG A 393 -19.34 -2.88 -2.43
C ARG A 393 -20.13 -4.17 -2.61
N SER A 394 -21.37 -4.22 -2.09
CA SER A 394 -22.27 -5.37 -2.27
C SER A 394 -22.58 -5.60 -3.74
N LEU A 395 -22.98 -4.55 -4.47
CA LEU A 395 -23.26 -4.65 -5.91
C LEU A 395 -22.01 -5.06 -6.71
N TYR A 396 -20.83 -4.53 -6.36
CA TYR A 396 -19.58 -4.93 -7.00
C TYR A 396 -19.30 -6.43 -6.82
N TRP A 397 -19.52 -6.93 -5.60
CA TRP A 397 -19.40 -8.37 -5.32
C TRP A 397 -20.44 -9.20 -6.10
N ASP A 398 -21.68 -8.74 -6.25
CA ASP A 398 -22.71 -9.46 -6.98
C ASP A 398 -22.28 -9.70 -8.45
N TYR A 399 -21.64 -8.71 -9.08
CA TYR A 399 -21.07 -8.86 -10.41
C TYR A 399 -19.91 -9.88 -10.42
N ALA A 400 -18.95 -9.75 -9.48
CA ALA A 400 -17.81 -10.64 -9.38
C ALA A 400 -18.22 -12.08 -9.05
N ASN A 401 -19.17 -12.27 -8.15
CA ASN A 401 -19.68 -13.57 -7.76
C ASN A 401 -20.38 -14.27 -8.92
N ARG A 402 -21.32 -13.57 -9.57
CA ARG A 402 -22.10 -14.13 -10.68
C ARG A 402 -21.21 -14.53 -11.85
N GLU A 403 -20.22 -13.72 -12.18
CA GLU A 403 -19.39 -13.95 -13.35
C GLU A 403 -18.25 -14.94 -13.09
N PHE A 404 -17.60 -14.85 -11.94
CA PHE A 404 -16.36 -15.57 -11.68
C PHE A 404 -16.49 -16.57 -10.52
N PHE A 405 -16.81 -16.14 -9.31
CA PHE A 405 -16.75 -16.98 -8.13
C PHE A 405 -17.66 -18.19 -8.22
N SER A 406 -18.94 -18.00 -8.61
CA SER A 406 -19.91 -19.08 -8.82
C SER A 406 -19.55 -20.02 -9.99
N ASN A 407 -18.63 -19.58 -10.84
CA ASN A 407 -18.09 -20.39 -11.95
C ASN A 407 -16.75 -21.07 -11.63
N GLY A 408 -16.30 -21.02 -10.35
CA GLY A 408 -15.15 -21.78 -9.89
C GLY A 408 -13.83 -21.04 -9.87
N PHE A 409 -13.78 -19.74 -10.16
CA PHE A 409 -12.57 -18.94 -10.04
C PHE A 409 -12.12 -18.88 -8.58
N ASP A 410 -10.79 -18.82 -8.34
CA ASP A 410 -10.20 -19.08 -7.02
C ASP A 410 -9.65 -17.86 -6.32
N ALA A 411 -9.21 -16.86 -7.07
CA ALA A 411 -8.46 -15.73 -6.55
C ALA A 411 -8.74 -14.44 -7.34
N TRP A 412 -8.53 -13.32 -6.69
CA TRP A 412 -8.78 -11.98 -7.22
C TRP A 412 -7.46 -11.23 -7.42
N TRP A 413 -7.37 -10.50 -8.53
CA TRP A 413 -6.37 -9.50 -8.74
C TRP A 413 -7.06 -8.14 -8.90
N CYS A 414 -7.08 -7.34 -7.83
CA CYS A 414 -7.66 -6.00 -7.80
C CYS A 414 -6.62 -4.99 -8.29
N ASP A 415 -6.58 -4.82 -9.61
CA ASP A 415 -5.71 -3.85 -10.25
C ASP A 415 -6.29 -2.43 -10.15
N SER A 416 -5.46 -1.39 -10.33
CA SER A 416 -5.84 0.03 -10.27
C SER A 416 -6.61 0.41 -8.99
N SER A 417 -6.21 -0.14 -7.85
CA SER A 417 -6.91 0.03 -6.57
C SER A 417 -6.52 1.30 -5.79
N GLU A 418 -5.70 2.19 -6.35
CA GLU A 418 -5.36 3.53 -5.81
C GLU A 418 -6.48 4.59 -5.84
N PRO A 419 -7.54 4.68 -6.60
CA PRO A 419 -7.99 4.25 -7.93
C PRO A 419 -7.77 5.30 -9.03
N ILE A 420 -7.16 6.42 -8.73
CA ILE A 420 -6.88 7.54 -9.64
C ILE A 420 -5.38 7.79 -9.68
N ASP A 421 -4.78 7.62 -10.85
CA ASP A 421 -3.39 7.94 -11.12
C ASP A 421 -3.28 9.26 -11.89
N GLY A 422 -2.94 10.33 -11.20
CA GLY A 422 -2.91 11.68 -11.76
C GLY A 422 -1.78 11.91 -12.75
N ASP A 423 -0.60 11.37 -12.48
CA ASP A 423 0.60 11.57 -13.30
C ASP A 423 0.58 10.73 -14.59
N TRP A 424 -0.18 9.63 -14.65
CA TRP A 424 -0.30 8.82 -15.85
C TRP A 424 -1.33 9.36 -16.85
N ASN A 425 -2.24 10.20 -16.38
CA ASN A 425 -3.31 10.81 -17.17
C ASN A 425 -3.02 12.25 -17.59
N ASN A 426 -1.95 12.85 -17.07
CA ASN A 426 -1.71 14.26 -17.22
C ASN A 426 -0.72 14.55 -18.37
N PRO A 427 -0.98 15.56 -19.24
CA PRO A 427 0.01 16.06 -20.19
C PRO A 427 1.25 16.68 -19.48
N VAL A 428 1.11 17.11 -18.24
CA VAL A 428 2.23 17.49 -17.37
C VAL A 428 2.68 16.27 -16.61
N HIS A 429 3.65 15.56 -17.13
CA HIS A 429 4.28 14.41 -16.47
C HIS A 429 5.57 14.85 -15.77
N PRO A 430 5.94 14.20 -14.67
CA PRO A 430 7.21 14.46 -14.01
C PRO A 430 8.37 14.16 -14.95
N GLY A 431 9.50 14.80 -14.73
CA GLY A 431 10.73 14.52 -15.49
C GLY A 431 11.07 13.03 -15.52
N TYR A 432 11.90 12.66 -16.44
CA TYR A 432 12.17 11.26 -16.75
C TYR A 432 12.61 10.40 -15.55
N GLY A 433 11.93 9.27 -15.35
CA GLY A 433 12.26 8.25 -14.38
C GLY A 433 11.43 8.32 -13.09
N TYR A 434 11.72 7.38 -12.18
CA TYR A 434 11.05 7.30 -10.88
C TYR A 434 11.57 8.32 -9.85
N ASP A 435 12.56 9.11 -10.21
CA ASP A 435 13.32 9.96 -9.28
C ASP A 435 12.61 11.29 -8.93
N ASN A 436 11.50 11.62 -9.60
CA ASN A 436 10.72 12.85 -9.36
C ASN A 436 9.61 12.65 -8.31
N HIS A 437 9.98 12.14 -7.15
CA HIS A 437 9.04 11.71 -6.11
C HIS A 437 8.14 12.84 -5.61
N PHE A 438 8.65 14.07 -5.47
CA PHE A 438 7.86 15.20 -5.00
C PHE A 438 6.79 15.61 -6.00
N GLU A 439 7.16 15.78 -7.28
CA GLU A 439 6.22 16.18 -8.34
C GLU A 439 5.14 15.13 -8.55
N ARG A 440 5.51 13.82 -8.56
CA ARG A 440 4.57 12.71 -8.62
C ARG A 440 3.61 12.72 -7.43
N TRP A 441 4.13 12.96 -6.23
CA TRP A 441 3.31 13.08 -5.03
C TRP A 441 2.32 14.24 -5.14
N GLN A 442 2.73 15.41 -5.60
CA GLN A 442 1.85 16.57 -5.78
C GLN A 442 0.70 16.26 -6.76
N ILE A 443 1.04 15.69 -7.92
CA ILE A 443 0.07 15.38 -8.98
C ILE A 443 -0.94 14.33 -8.48
N ASN A 444 -0.47 13.23 -7.90
CA ASN A 444 -1.32 12.14 -7.46
C ASN A 444 -2.14 12.51 -6.21
N THR A 445 -1.56 13.21 -5.25
CA THR A 445 -2.29 13.70 -4.07
C THR A 445 -3.43 14.62 -4.48
N LYS A 446 -3.16 15.54 -5.43
CA LYS A 446 -4.20 16.43 -5.94
C LYS A 446 -5.32 15.67 -6.65
N ALA A 447 -4.98 14.75 -7.55
CA ALA A 447 -5.95 13.97 -8.32
C ALA A 447 -6.85 13.12 -7.39
N LEU A 448 -6.24 12.42 -6.43
CA LEU A 448 -6.97 11.62 -5.44
C LEU A 448 -7.85 12.50 -4.53
N SER A 449 -7.33 13.65 -4.10
CA SER A 449 -8.09 14.56 -3.22
C SER A 449 -9.27 15.20 -3.94
N ASP A 450 -9.14 15.57 -5.21
CA ASP A 450 -10.21 16.14 -6.02
C ASP A 450 -11.39 15.16 -6.18
N VAL A 451 -11.12 13.86 -6.26
CA VAL A 451 -12.14 12.82 -6.48
C VAL A 451 -12.67 12.23 -5.16
N LEU A 452 -11.77 11.94 -4.21
CA LEU A 452 -12.10 11.20 -3.00
C LEU A 452 -12.33 12.11 -1.77
N GLY A 453 -11.86 13.36 -1.83
CA GLY A 453 -11.74 14.26 -0.68
C GLY A 453 -10.41 14.04 0.07
N ALA A 454 -9.76 15.14 0.46
CA ALA A 454 -8.38 15.13 0.97
C ALA A 454 -8.20 14.26 2.22
N GLU A 455 -9.16 14.27 3.17
CA GLU A 455 -9.05 13.55 4.45
C GLU A 455 -9.05 12.01 4.32
N ARG A 456 -9.51 11.46 3.19
CA ARG A 456 -9.62 10.01 2.97
C ARG A 456 -9.00 9.53 1.66
N SER A 457 -8.29 10.40 0.98
CA SER A 457 -7.79 10.19 -0.39
C SER A 457 -6.90 8.95 -0.56
N GLN A 458 -6.29 8.44 0.53
CA GLN A 458 -5.35 7.32 0.48
C GLN A 458 -5.96 5.97 0.89
N THR A 459 -7.24 5.92 1.28
CA THR A 459 -7.85 4.73 1.91
C THR A 459 -8.74 3.89 1.00
N TYR A 460 -8.88 4.24 -0.28
CA TYR A 460 -9.79 3.55 -1.19
C TYR A 460 -9.55 2.03 -1.27
N SER A 461 -8.28 1.61 -1.39
CA SER A 461 -7.91 0.19 -1.48
C SER A 461 -8.33 -0.63 -0.26
N LEU A 462 -8.33 -0.04 0.93
CA LEU A 462 -8.81 -0.67 2.17
C LEU A 462 -10.29 -1.06 2.05
N TYR A 463 -11.15 -0.14 1.57
CA TYR A 463 -12.58 -0.39 1.43
C TYR A 463 -12.89 -1.32 0.25
N HIS A 464 -12.14 -1.22 -0.83
CA HIS A 464 -12.26 -2.14 -1.97
C HIS A 464 -11.92 -3.58 -1.55
N ALA A 465 -10.78 -3.78 -0.88
CA ALA A 465 -10.39 -5.09 -0.35
C ALA A 465 -11.37 -5.62 0.71
N MET A 466 -11.88 -4.74 1.59
CA MET A 466 -12.95 -5.06 2.55
C MET A 466 -14.18 -5.61 1.85
N GLY A 467 -14.62 -4.98 0.76
CA GLY A 467 -15.78 -5.42 -0.02
C GLY A 467 -15.61 -6.84 -0.55
N ILE A 468 -14.49 -7.12 -1.21
CA ILE A 468 -14.20 -8.45 -1.76
C ILE A 468 -14.12 -9.51 -0.66
N TYR A 469 -13.34 -9.25 0.38
CA TYR A 469 -13.14 -10.22 1.46
C TYR A 469 -14.43 -10.54 2.20
N ASN A 470 -15.15 -9.52 2.70
CA ASN A 470 -16.31 -9.73 3.53
C ASN A 470 -17.44 -10.44 2.78
N HIS A 471 -17.71 -10.06 1.53
CA HIS A 471 -18.79 -10.67 0.77
C HIS A 471 -18.44 -12.09 0.31
N GLN A 472 -17.17 -12.38 -0.03
CA GLN A 472 -16.77 -13.76 -0.28
C GLN A 472 -16.94 -14.63 0.98
N ARG A 473 -16.55 -14.13 2.16
CA ARG A 473 -16.73 -14.84 3.44
C ARG A 473 -18.20 -15.03 3.82
N GLN A 474 -19.06 -14.08 3.47
CA GLN A 474 -20.52 -14.24 3.62
C GLN A 474 -21.09 -15.26 2.63
N THR A 475 -20.51 -15.38 1.43
CA THR A 475 -20.94 -16.35 0.41
C THR A 475 -20.52 -17.77 0.79
N THR A 476 -19.34 -17.97 1.38
CA THR A 476 -18.84 -19.28 1.81
C THR A 476 -17.74 -19.16 2.88
N ASP A 477 -17.71 -20.13 3.79
CA ASP A 477 -16.63 -20.33 4.76
C ASP A 477 -15.60 -21.37 4.31
N SER A 478 -15.91 -22.17 3.30
CA SER A 478 -15.11 -23.29 2.84
C SER A 478 -13.94 -22.91 1.93
N LYS A 479 -13.95 -21.70 1.35
CA LYS A 479 -12.92 -21.22 0.42
C LYS A 479 -12.24 -19.96 0.95
N ARG A 480 -10.94 -20.05 1.25
CA ARG A 480 -10.13 -18.90 1.70
C ARG A 480 -10.01 -17.86 0.59
N VAL A 481 -9.99 -16.59 0.98
CA VAL A 481 -9.83 -15.46 0.04
C VAL A 481 -8.36 -15.32 -0.32
N VAL A 482 -8.08 -14.96 -1.57
CA VAL A 482 -6.79 -14.47 -2.07
C VAL A 482 -7.07 -13.20 -2.84
N ASN A 483 -6.46 -12.09 -2.43
CA ASN A 483 -6.70 -10.78 -3.01
C ASN A 483 -5.35 -10.09 -3.31
N LEU A 484 -4.86 -10.22 -4.54
CA LEU A 484 -3.71 -9.47 -5.03
C LEU A 484 -4.17 -8.06 -5.37
N THR A 485 -3.55 -7.03 -4.81
CA THR A 485 -3.99 -5.63 -4.94
C THR A 485 -2.81 -4.70 -5.18
N ARG A 486 -2.93 -3.74 -6.14
CA ARG A 486 -1.83 -2.84 -6.48
C ARG A 486 -1.56 -1.80 -5.39
N SER A 487 -2.59 -1.36 -4.70
CA SER A 487 -2.49 -0.40 -3.61
C SER A 487 -2.79 -1.06 -2.27
N SER A 488 -2.23 -0.52 -1.19
CA SER A 488 -2.43 -1.03 0.16
C SER A 488 -2.45 0.11 1.18
N TYR A 489 -3.24 -0.05 2.22
CA TYR A 489 -3.30 0.87 3.35
C TYR A 489 -3.24 0.11 4.68
N ALA A 490 -2.96 0.84 5.79
CA ALA A 490 -2.93 0.24 7.11
C ALA A 490 -4.24 -0.51 7.43
N GLY A 491 -4.14 -1.69 8.04
CA GLY A 491 -5.28 -2.55 8.35
C GLY A 491 -5.75 -3.43 7.18
N GLN A 492 -5.28 -3.22 5.97
CA GLN A 492 -5.73 -3.98 4.80
C GLN A 492 -5.31 -5.46 4.83
N GLN A 493 -4.24 -5.82 5.56
CA GLN A 493 -3.81 -7.20 5.73
C GLN A 493 -4.91 -8.14 6.23
N ARG A 494 -5.88 -7.65 7.00
CA ARG A 494 -7.01 -8.46 7.51
C ARG A 494 -7.99 -8.93 6.43
N TYR A 495 -7.85 -8.41 5.22
CA TYR A 495 -8.68 -8.75 4.06
C TYR A 495 -7.96 -9.68 3.06
N ALA A 496 -7.01 -10.49 3.54
CA ALA A 496 -6.28 -11.49 2.76
C ALA A 496 -5.55 -10.88 1.54
N THR A 497 -4.90 -9.74 1.73
CA THR A 497 -4.25 -9.02 0.65
C THR A 497 -2.78 -9.39 0.48
N ILE A 498 -2.35 -9.42 -0.78
CA ILE A 498 -0.96 -9.43 -1.24
C ILE A 498 -0.78 -8.16 -2.07
N THR A 499 0.38 -7.52 -2.00
CA THR A 499 0.65 -6.32 -2.80
C THR A 499 1.91 -6.51 -3.64
N TRP A 500 1.99 -5.81 -4.77
CA TRP A 500 3.20 -5.75 -5.60
C TRP A 500 3.56 -4.28 -5.89
N ASN A 501 4.71 -4.08 -6.49
CA ASN A 501 5.28 -2.75 -6.72
C ASN A 501 4.79 -2.03 -7.98
N GLY A 502 3.64 -2.45 -8.55
CA GLY A 502 3.05 -1.83 -9.73
C GLY A 502 3.79 -2.12 -11.04
N ASP A 503 3.58 -1.30 -12.05
CA ASP A 503 4.04 -1.50 -13.41
C ASP A 503 5.46 -0.95 -13.62
N THR A 504 6.43 -1.66 -13.11
CA THR A 504 7.84 -1.31 -13.21
C THR A 504 8.41 -1.59 -14.59
N TYR A 505 9.53 -0.95 -14.94
CA TYR A 505 10.28 -1.27 -16.15
C TYR A 505 11.51 -2.13 -15.87
N ALA A 506 11.87 -2.96 -16.84
CA ALA A 506 12.99 -3.89 -16.73
C ALA A 506 14.33 -3.15 -16.81
N SER A 507 15.04 -3.09 -15.69
CA SER A 507 16.42 -2.67 -15.56
C SER A 507 17.02 -3.21 -14.27
N TRP A 508 18.34 -3.27 -14.19
CA TRP A 508 19.05 -3.64 -12.97
C TRP A 508 18.83 -2.64 -11.83
N LYS A 509 18.73 -1.34 -12.17
CA LYS A 509 18.42 -0.28 -11.20
C LYS A 509 17.05 -0.52 -10.55
N THR A 510 16.04 -0.78 -11.35
CA THR A 510 14.68 -1.07 -10.88
C THR A 510 14.64 -2.31 -9.99
N PHE A 511 15.34 -3.38 -10.41
CA PHE A 511 15.42 -4.60 -9.60
C PHE A 511 16.05 -4.34 -8.22
N ALA A 512 17.15 -3.58 -8.16
CA ALA A 512 17.78 -3.20 -6.90
C ALA A 512 16.82 -2.41 -5.98
N GLN A 513 15.97 -1.55 -6.55
CA GLN A 513 14.99 -0.76 -5.80
C GLN A 513 13.81 -1.59 -5.26
N MET A 514 13.45 -2.68 -5.95
CA MET A 514 12.33 -3.56 -5.53
C MET A 514 12.59 -4.26 -4.20
N ILE A 515 13.86 -4.56 -3.88
CA ILE A 515 14.22 -5.32 -2.67
C ILE A 515 13.90 -4.51 -1.40
N PRO A 516 14.48 -3.31 -1.18
CA PRO A 516 14.15 -2.50 0.00
C PRO A 516 12.69 -2.04 0.00
N ALA A 517 12.05 -1.85 -1.17
CA ALA A 517 10.63 -1.52 -1.25
C ALA A 517 9.75 -2.61 -0.63
N GLY A 518 9.99 -3.88 -0.97
CA GLY A 518 9.26 -5.01 -0.40
C GLY A 518 9.56 -5.24 1.08
N LEU A 519 10.81 -5.08 1.51
CA LEU A 519 11.20 -5.24 2.91
C LEU A 519 10.57 -4.16 3.81
N ASN A 520 10.56 -2.90 3.38
CA ASN A 520 9.87 -1.82 4.08
C ASN A 520 8.35 -2.03 4.12
N PHE A 521 7.75 -2.48 3.01
CA PHE A 521 6.33 -2.82 2.98
C PHE A 521 5.99 -3.88 4.04
N MET A 522 6.76 -4.97 4.09
CA MET A 522 6.50 -6.04 5.06
C MET A 522 6.81 -5.63 6.51
N ALA A 523 7.73 -4.69 6.72
CA ALA A 523 8.03 -4.12 8.04
C ALA A 523 6.88 -3.30 8.63
N THR A 524 5.90 -2.86 7.82
CA THR A 524 4.68 -2.19 8.29
C THR A 524 3.68 -3.13 8.97
N GLY A 525 3.89 -4.44 8.88
CA GLY A 525 2.91 -5.44 9.31
C GLY A 525 1.99 -5.96 8.20
N CYS A 526 2.14 -5.51 6.95
CA CYS A 526 1.52 -6.09 5.77
C CYS A 526 2.36 -7.30 5.30
N PRO A 527 1.92 -8.57 5.51
CA PRO A 527 2.85 -9.69 5.49
C PRO A 527 3.19 -10.25 4.11
N TYR A 528 2.38 -9.95 3.09
CA TYR A 528 2.45 -10.63 1.80
C TYR A 528 2.78 -9.66 0.68
N TRP A 529 3.91 -9.96 0.02
CA TRP A 529 4.48 -9.18 -1.07
C TRP A 529 4.85 -10.07 -2.26
N THR A 530 4.80 -9.51 -3.46
CA THR A 530 5.32 -10.11 -4.68
C THR A 530 5.89 -9.02 -5.59
N ILE A 531 6.51 -9.43 -6.68
CA ILE A 531 6.94 -8.56 -7.79
C ILE A 531 6.47 -9.14 -9.11
N ASP A 532 6.51 -8.34 -10.16
CA ASP A 532 6.47 -8.84 -11.54
C ASP A 532 7.86 -9.33 -11.91
N VAL A 533 8.06 -10.66 -11.92
CA VAL A 533 9.35 -11.22 -12.33
C VAL A 533 9.60 -10.92 -13.80
N GLY A 534 10.70 -10.23 -14.07
CA GLY A 534 11.05 -9.69 -15.37
C GLY A 534 10.62 -8.25 -15.59
N ALA A 535 10.04 -7.61 -14.56
CA ALA A 535 9.35 -6.32 -14.57
C ALA A 535 8.15 -6.28 -15.54
N PHE A 536 7.24 -5.32 -15.37
CA PHE A 536 6.05 -5.25 -16.22
C PHE A 536 6.43 -4.87 -17.66
N PHE A 537 7.12 -3.75 -17.87
CA PHE A 537 7.58 -3.29 -19.19
C PHE A 537 8.99 -3.83 -19.49
N ALA A 538 9.11 -4.78 -20.42
CA ALA A 538 10.41 -5.32 -20.80
C ALA A 538 11.17 -4.39 -21.75
N GLY A 539 10.51 -3.84 -22.77
CA GLY A 539 11.07 -3.00 -23.79
C GLY A 539 10.80 -1.51 -23.65
N PRO A 540 11.38 -0.69 -24.54
CA PRO A 540 11.08 0.74 -24.61
C PRO A 540 9.65 0.98 -25.14
N ASP A 541 9.06 2.09 -24.72
CA ASP A 541 7.72 2.46 -25.14
C ASP A 541 7.64 2.75 -26.66
N ARG A 542 6.71 2.07 -27.30
CA ARG A 542 6.38 2.30 -28.72
C ARG A 542 5.48 3.52 -28.94
N TRP A 543 4.92 4.09 -27.87
CA TRP A 543 3.98 5.22 -27.88
C TRP A 543 4.52 6.48 -27.17
N ASN A 544 5.84 6.49 -26.85
CA ASN A 544 6.53 7.59 -26.20
C ASN A 544 5.92 8.05 -24.86
N ARG A 545 5.48 7.06 -24.05
CA ARG A 545 4.97 7.32 -22.69
C ARG A 545 6.12 7.43 -21.71
N TRP A 546 6.11 8.44 -20.87
CA TRP A 546 7.22 8.78 -19.98
C TRP A 546 7.62 7.69 -18.97
N PHE A 547 6.65 6.85 -18.56
CA PHE A 547 6.86 5.79 -17.56
C PHE A 547 7.30 4.44 -18.16
N TYR A 548 7.30 4.28 -19.47
CA TYR A 548 7.56 3.03 -20.16
C TYR A 548 8.99 3.02 -20.70
N LYS A 549 9.92 2.44 -19.94
CA LYS A 549 11.38 2.54 -20.22
C LYS A 549 12.16 1.26 -20.04
N GLY A 550 11.57 0.12 -20.38
CA GLY A 550 12.30 -1.14 -20.39
C GLY A 550 13.53 -1.06 -21.30
N GLU A 551 14.62 -1.66 -20.87
CA GLU A 551 15.91 -1.59 -21.56
C GLU A 551 16.08 -2.69 -22.61
N TYR A 552 15.11 -3.61 -22.75
CA TYR A 552 15.25 -4.85 -23.53
C TYR A 552 14.20 -4.98 -24.63
N PRO A 553 14.41 -4.35 -25.81
CA PRO A 553 13.43 -4.34 -26.90
C PRO A 553 13.13 -5.74 -27.47
N ASP A 554 14.09 -6.67 -27.38
CA ASP A 554 13.93 -8.05 -27.87
C ASP A 554 13.36 -9.01 -26.81
N GLY A 555 13.10 -8.51 -25.59
CA GLY A 555 12.49 -9.27 -24.49
C GLY A 555 13.20 -10.60 -24.24
N CYS A 556 12.47 -11.71 -24.14
CA CYS A 556 13.02 -13.02 -23.87
C CYS A 556 13.97 -13.58 -24.96
N ASN A 557 14.16 -12.90 -26.09
CA ASN A 557 15.17 -13.24 -27.08
C ASN A 557 16.53 -12.60 -26.76
N ASP A 558 16.59 -11.57 -25.91
CA ASP A 558 17.81 -10.93 -25.45
C ASP A 558 18.43 -11.73 -24.28
N PRO A 559 19.68 -12.23 -24.41
CA PRO A 559 20.37 -12.92 -23.31
C PRO A 559 20.49 -12.06 -22.03
N ALA A 560 20.66 -10.74 -22.16
CA ALA A 560 20.76 -9.85 -21.01
C ALA A 560 19.42 -9.76 -20.25
N TYR A 561 18.28 -9.74 -20.96
CA TYR A 561 16.97 -9.83 -20.32
C TYR A 561 16.74 -11.20 -19.67
N ARG A 562 17.19 -12.28 -20.31
CA ARG A 562 17.11 -13.63 -19.70
C ARG A 562 17.87 -13.69 -18.39
N GLU A 563 19.03 -13.04 -18.30
CA GLU A 563 19.77 -12.96 -17.04
C GLU A 563 19.01 -12.15 -15.99
N LEU A 564 18.57 -10.94 -16.30
CA LEU A 564 17.77 -10.11 -15.38
C LEU A 564 16.55 -10.88 -14.88
N TYR A 565 15.77 -11.46 -15.79
CA TYR A 565 14.58 -12.26 -15.44
C TYR A 565 14.95 -13.42 -14.49
N THR A 566 16.03 -14.13 -14.79
CA THR A 566 16.48 -15.27 -13.98
C THR A 566 16.89 -14.82 -12.57
N ARG A 567 17.59 -13.69 -12.42
CA ARG A 567 17.96 -13.14 -11.11
C ARG A 567 16.72 -12.67 -10.32
N MET A 568 15.81 -11.99 -10.99
CA MET A 568 14.53 -11.62 -10.36
C MET A 568 13.72 -12.87 -9.94
N PHE A 569 13.75 -13.94 -10.73
CA PHE A 569 13.11 -15.20 -10.40
C PHE A 569 13.74 -15.88 -9.17
N GLN A 570 15.08 -15.86 -9.08
CA GLN A 570 15.82 -16.34 -7.90
C GLN A 570 15.40 -15.59 -6.63
N TYR A 571 15.37 -14.26 -6.70
CA TYR A 571 14.87 -13.42 -5.59
C TYR A 571 13.43 -13.75 -5.21
N ALA A 572 12.54 -13.78 -6.20
CA ALA A 572 11.10 -14.02 -5.97
C ALA A 572 10.80 -15.42 -5.41
N THR A 573 11.72 -16.38 -5.57
CA THR A 573 11.62 -17.72 -4.95
C THR A 573 11.51 -17.64 -3.42
N PHE A 574 12.08 -16.60 -2.81
CA PHE A 574 12.06 -16.34 -1.37
C PHE A 574 11.10 -15.22 -0.96
N LEU A 575 10.20 -14.80 -1.85
CA LEU A 575 9.09 -13.90 -1.50
C LEU A 575 7.85 -14.70 -1.06
N PRO A 576 6.93 -14.10 -0.31
CA PRO A 576 5.68 -14.76 0.08
C PRO A 576 4.90 -15.34 -1.11
N MET A 577 4.80 -14.61 -2.23
CA MET A 577 4.21 -15.10 -3.47
C MET A 577 5.25 -15.10 -4.59
N LEU A 578 5.42 -16.22 -5.27
CA LEU A 578 6.25 -16.36 -6.46
C LEU A 578 5.38 -16.21 -7.72
N ARG A 579 5.48 -15.09 -8.42
CA ARG A 579 4.68 -14.76 -9.61
C ARG A 579 5.53 -14.26 -10.77
N SER A 580 5.36 -14.86 -11.94
CA SER A 580 5.86 -14.31 -13.20
C SER A 580 4.77 -13.47 -13.85
N HIS A 581 5.08 -12.23 -14.26
CA HIS A 581 4.13 -11.35 -14.94
C HIS A 581 4.84 -10.24 -15.74
N GLY A 582 4.15 -9.69 -16.73
CA GLY A 582 4.56 -8.51 -17.50
C GLY A 582 4.07 -8.52 -18.93
N THR A 583 4.28 -7.39 -19.62
CA THR A 583 3.96 -7.18 -21.03
C THR A 583 5.18 -7.29 -21.96
N ASP A 584 5.01 -7.00 -23.22
CA ASP A 584 5.99 -6.94 -24.33
C ASP A 584 6.58 -8.29 -24.77
N THR A 585 6.75 -9.25 -23.87
CA THR A 585 7.39 -10.53 -24.17
C THR A 585 6.75 -11.65 -23.36
N PRO A 586 6.69 -12.88 -23.87
CA PRO A 586 6.19 -14.03 -23.12
C PRO A 586 6.94 -14.29 -21.82
N ARG A 587 6.25 -14.85 -20.82
CA ARG A 587 6.80 -15.13 -19.48
C ARG A 587 6.88 -16.63 -19.14
N GLU A 588 6.50 -17.52 -20.06
CA GLU A 588 6.56 -18.95 -19.85
C GLU A 588 8.00 -19.45 -19.84
N VAL A 589 8.34 -20.38 -18.96
CA VAL A 589 9.70 -20.88 -18.71
C VAL A 589 10.46 -21.28 -19.98
N TRP A 590 9.77 -21.94 -20.93
CA TRP A 590 10.37 -22.40 -22.19
C TRP A 590 10.66 -21.29 -23.21
N ARG A 591 10.32 -20.04 -22.90
CA ARG A 591 10.71 -18.87 -23.68
C ARG A 591 12.12 -18.38 -23.34
N PHE A 592 12.63 -18.78 -22.16
CA PHE A 592 13.95 -18.42 -21.67
C PHE A 592 15.03 -19.46 -21.98
N GLY A 593 14.69 -20.51 -22.73
CA GLY A 593 15.61 -21.56 -23.13
C GLY A 593 14.94 -22.92 -23.29
N LYS A 594 15.78 -23.92 -23.55
CA LYS A 594 15.40 -25.34 -23.68
C LYS A 594 15.97 -26.14 -22.50
N PRO A 595 15.46 -27.35 -22.22
CA PRO A 595 16.09 -28.28 -21.29
C PRO A 595 17.58 -28.45 -21.59
N GLY A 596 18.41 -28.29 -20.55
CA GLY A 596 19.88 -28.29 -20.65
C GLY A 596 20.51 -26.91 -20.84
N GLU A 597 19.74 -25.86 -21.14
CA GLU A 597 20.27 -24.49 -21.24
C GLU A 597 20.23 -23.77 -19.87
N PRO A 598 21.24 -22.92 -19.56
CA PRO A 598 21.43 -22.37 -18.21
C PRO A 598 20.23 -21.63 -17.64
N PHE A 599 19.61 -20.74 -18.41
CA PHE A 599 18.46 -19.95 -17.94
C PHE A 599 17.24 -20.82 -17.65
N TYR A 600 16.90 -21.73 -18.58
CA TYR A 600 15.82 -22.69 -18.41
C TYR A 600 16.02 -23.54 -17.14
N GLU A 601 17.20 -24.14 -17.00
CA GLU A 601 17.51 -25.01 -15.85
C GLU A 601 17.48 -24.23 -14.54
N SER A 602 18.02 -23.00 -14.52
CA SER A 602 17.97 -22.16 -13.33
C SER A 602 16.52 -21.88 -12.89
N ILE A 603 15.65 -21.45 -13.82
CA ILE A 603 14.24 -21.14 -13.53
C ILE A 603 13.50 -22.40 -13.03
N VAL A 604 13.65 -23.53 -13.74
CA VAL A 604 13.00 -24.81 -13.35
C VAL A 604 13.48 -25.28 -11.98
N ASN A 605 14.79 -25.18 -11.70
CA ASN A 605 15.34 -25.58 -10.41
C ASN A 605 14.84 -24.69 -9.27
N HIS A 606 14.65 -23.37 -9.50
CA HIS A 606 14.08 -22.49 -8.50
C HIS A 606 12.57 -22.73 -8.28
N ILE A 607 11.83 -23.09 -9.33
CA ILE A 607 10.46 -23.58 -9.14
C ILE A 607 10.46 -24.84 -8.25
N ARG A 608 11.31 -25.83 -8.56
CA ARG A 608 11.39 -27.06 -7.73
C ARG A 608 11.84 -26.78 -6.31
N LEU A 609 12.81 -25.89 -6.11
CA LEU A 609 13.24 -25.41 -4.79
C LEU A 609 12.06 -24.81 -4.02
N ARG A 610 11.27 -23.93 -4.67
CA ARG A 610 10.07 -23.35 -4.07
C ARG A 610 9.12 -24.44 -3.53
N TYR A 611 8.89 -25.48 -4.31
CA TYR A 611 8.03 -26.58 -3.89
C TYR A 611 8.65 -27.44 -2.77
N SER A 612 9.96 -27.61 -2.74
CA SER A 612 10.67 -28.26 -1.63
C SER A 612 10.55 -27.45 -0.34
N LEU A 613 10.53 -26.14 -0.44
CA LEU A 613 10.35 -25.20 0.70
C LEU A 613 8.89 -25.02 1.12
N LEU A 614 7.91 -25.55 0.38
CA LEU A 614 6.48 -25.29 0.64
C LEU A 614 6.04 -25.66 2.07
N PRO A 615 6.47 -26.79 2.68
CA PRO A 615 6.14 -27.06 4.07
C PRO A 615 6.66 -26.00 5.04
N TYR A 616 7.87 -25.52 4.82
CA TYR A 616 8.47 -24.44 5.61
C TYR A 616 7.69 -23.12 5.41
N ILE A 617 7.45 -22.73 4.16
CA ILE A 617 6.74 -21.50 3.81
C ILE A 617 5.32 -21.50 4.40
N TYR A 618 4.62 -22.63 4.31
CA TYR A 618 3.26 -22.74 4.85
C TYR A 618 3.23 -22.70 6.38
N SER A 619 4.27 -23.24 7.03
CA SER A 619 4.45 -23.11 8.49
C SER A 619 4.73 -21.66 8.90
N MET A 620 5.54 -20.93 8.11
CA MET A 620 5.74 -19.49 8.33
C MET A 620 4.46 -18.70 8.11
N ALA A 621 3.65 -19.05 7.11
CA ALA A 621 2.35 -18.42 6.90
C ALA A 621 1.38 -18.66 8.08
N ALA A 622 1.46 -19.80 8.75
CA ALA A 622 0.73 -20.03 10.00
C ALA A 622 1.20 -19.12 11.13
N LYS A 623 2.52 -18.91 11.29
CA LYS A 623 3.07 -17.91 12.23
C LYS A 623 2.63 -16.47 11.89
N VAL A 624 2.61 -16.13 10.60
CA VAL A 624 2.08 -14.83 10.14
C VAL A 624 0.65 -14.62 10.63
N SER A 625 -0.22 -15.62 10.48
CA SER A 625 -1.63 -15.53 10.85
C SER A 625 -1.89 -15.59 12.36
N ASN A 626 -1.13 -16.40 13.09
CA ASN A 626 -1.40 -16.70 14.49
C ASN A 626 -0.60 -15.82 15.47
N GLU A 627 0.61 -15.43 15.08
CA GLU A 627 1.59 -14.80 15.98
C GLU A 627 1.94 -13.35 15.56
N GLY A 628 1.46 -12.88 14.38
CA GLY A 628 1.87 -11.58 13.84
C GLY A 628 3.29 -11.58 13.24
N TYR A 629 3.85 -12.73 12.90
CA TYR A 629 5.21 -12.87 12.41
C TYR A 629 5.41 -12.26 11.01
N THR A 630 6.64 -11.81 10.69
CA THR A 630 7.03 -11.31 9.37
C THR A 630 7.90 -12.34 8.66
N MET A 631 7.37 -12.98 7.61
CA MET A 631 8.01 -14.11 6.93
C MET A 631 9.28 -13.69 6.16
N THR A 632 9.21 -12.66 5.36
CA THR A 632 10.34 -12.07 4.62
C THR A 632 10.63 -10.72 5.25
N ARG A 633 11.85 -10.51 5.75
CA ARG A 633 12.14 -9.39 6.62
C ARG A 633 13.57 -8.89 6.53
N ALA A 634 13.77 -7.60 6.77
CA ALA A 634 15.11 -7.01 6.88
C ALA A 634 15.93 -7.71 7.97
N LEU A 635 17.25 -7.77 7.80
CA LEU A 635 18.16 -8.36 8.79
C LEU A 635 18.01 -7.72 10.18
N ALA A 636 17.63 -6.45 10.25
CA ALA A 636 17.41 -5.74 11.50
C ALA A 636 16.32 -6.36 12.40
N PHE A 637 15.40 -7.16 11.88
CA PHE A 637 14.43 -7.90 12.70
C PHE A 637 15.09 -8.90 13.64
N ASP A 638 16.18 -9.52 13.20
CA ASP A 638 16.92 -10.55 13.95
C ASP A 638 18.19 -9.99 14.59
N PHE A 639 18.74 -8.91 14.04
CA PHE A 639 20.02 -8.31 14.43
C PHE A 639 19.87 -6.81 14.78
N ALA A 640 18.80 -6.45 15.50
CA ALA A 640 18.48 -5.05 15.83
C ALA A 640 19.59 -4.27 16.58
N ALA A 641 20.51 -4.95 17.26
CA ALA A 641 21.62 -4.34 17.96
C ALA A 641 22.86 -4.09 17.08
N ASP A 642 22.89 -4.63 15.88
CA ASP A 642 24.02 -4.50 14.94
C ASP A 642 23.73 -3.44 13.88
N SER A 643 24.33 -2.27 14.01
CA SER A 643 24.15 -1.18 13.07
C SER A 643 24.68 -1.48 11.65
N ALA A 644 25.54 -2.49 11.48
CA ALA A 644 26.06 -2.88 10.17
C ALA A 644 24.95 -3.41 9.25
N VAL A 645 23.85 -3.95 9.81
CA VAL A 645 22.74 -4.50 9.01
C VAL A 645 21.67 -3.47 8.64
N TYR A 646 21.73 -2.25 9.17
CA TYR A 646 20.61 -1.30 9.08
C TYR A 646 20.29 -0.83 7.67
N ASP A 647 21.29 -0.72 6.79
CA ASP A 647 21.08 -0.25 5.40
C ASP A 647 21.46 -1.32 4.36
N LEU A 648 21.52 -2.61 4.74
CA LEU A 648 21.70 -3.71 3.80
C LEU A 648 20.45 -3.88 2.93
N LYS A 649 20.62 -3.75 1.61
CA LYS A 649 19.53 -3.69 0.61
C LYS A 649 19.39 -4.96 -0.21
N ASP A 650 20.37 -5.83 -0.14
CA ASP A 650 20.53 -7.01 -0.98
C ASP A 650 20.53 -8.33 -0.19
N GLU A 651 20.33 -8.24 1.11
CA GLU A 651 20.20 -9.39 2.02
C GLU A 651 18.94 -9.27 2.88
N PHE A 652 18.30 -10.41 3.13
CA PHE A 652 17.12 -10.47 3.98
C PHE A 652 16.94 -11.88 4.58
N MET A 653 16.17 -11.98 5.64
CA MET A 653 15.79 -13.24 6.24
C MET A 653 14.49 -13.77 5.62
N PHE A 654 14.43 -15.09 5.44
CA PHE A 654 13.22 -15.81 5.03
C PHE A 654 12.78 -16.76 6.14
N GLY A 655 12.02 -16.26 7.10
CA GLY A 655 11.78 -16.91 8.38
C GLY A 655 13.01 -16.82 9.29
N PRO A 656 13.15 -17.71 10.26
CA PRO A 656 14.25 -17.71 11.22
C PRO A 656 15.52 -18.43 10.73
N ALA A 657 15.55 -18.91 9.48
CA ALA A 657 16.67 -19.70 8.94
C ALA A 657 17.06 -19.25 7.53
#